data_e5f95956f04da813d80b9de1f9886583
#
_entry.id   e5f95956f04da813d80b9de1f9886583
#
_cell.length_a   1.000
_cell.length_b   1.000
_cell.length_c   1.000
_cell.angle_alpha   90.00
_cell.angle_beta   90.00
_cell.angle_gamma   90.00
#
_symmetry.space_group_name_H-M   'P 1'
#
loop_
_entity.id
_entity.type
_entity.pdbx_description
1 polymer ?
#
loop_
_entity_poly.entity_id
_entity_poly.type
_entity_poly.pdbx_seq_one_letter_code
_entity_poly.pdbx_strand_id
1 'polypeptide(L)'
;METKQKYYVTTPIYYPSDKLHIGHTYCTVAADTLARYKRLQGYDVMFLTGTDEHGQKIETKAEEAGVTPKEFVDRIVAGPRGVLDLWKLMNISNDRFVRTTDAYHVKTIQTVFRKMYEKGDIYKGTYKGKYCTPCESFWTESQLVDGKCPDCGREVHDAEEEAYFFRLSKYADRVQHLLEDTDFLQPRTRVNEMVNNFIKPGLEDLCVSRTSFSWGIPVDFDPGHVVYVWVDALFNYCTALGFDNDRYDDYDKYWPADYHIVGKEIVRFHSIIWPAMLMSMGMPLPKHVYGHGWLVIDGGKMSKSKGNVVDPYALSEMFGVDALRFFLLRTFPFGSDGNFSNELLISTINTDLANKLGNLVSRTTGMVEKYFGGQLPAGREDAPEDCELKKMACALRDRYQAEMDKLQLQNGLDEVFKVIDRANKYIDETAPWALGKDESKRDRLASVLYNLLETIRICTTLLQPVMPDSCDKIFAKLGADDKCRSWDSANVWGVLPAQAVISKGENLFPRIDTDEALAKLDAMQEAQKKAALPAVELEPYAQENVDFDTFCKSDFRAVKIKNCEAVKKSDKLLKFTLDDGSGTPRQILSGIHEFYEPDQLVGKTVVAILNLPNRKMMGEDSCGMLISAVHEHDGKEELHLLMLDDNIPAGFRLC
;
A
#
# COMPACT_ATOMS: atom_id res chain seq x y z
N MET A 1 -11.69 40.43 3.50
CA MET A 1 -11.73 38.98 3.16
C MET A 1 -11.60 38.25 4.49
N GLU A 2 -12.57 37.42 4.85
CA GLU A 2 -12.39 36.53 6.00
C GLU A 2 -11.18 35.65 5.75
N THR A 3 -10.28 35.56 6.71
CA THR A 3 -9.12 34.66 6.64
C THR A 3 -9.63 33.23 6.71
N LYS A 4 -9.47 32.46 5.65
CA LYS A 4 -9.85 31.05 5.61
C LYS A 4 -9.09 30.31 6.71
N GLN A 5 -9.78 29.39 7.40
CA GLN A 5 -9.14 28.49 8.33
C GLN A 5 -8.15 27.59 7.59
N LYS A 6 -6.93 27.46 8.09
CA LYS A 6 -5.88 26.63 7.50
C LYS A 6 -6.03 25.16 7.88
N TYR A 7 -5.57 24.28 7.00
CA TYR A 7 -5.51 22.84 7.25
C TYR A 7 -4.29 22.24 6.54
N TYR A 8 -3.43 21.56 7.30
CA TYR A 8 -2.24 20.93 6.77
C TYR A 8 -2.30 19.43 6.99
N VAL A 9 -2.32 18.67 5.89
CA VAL A 9 -2.35 17.20 5.88
C VAL A 9 -1.18 16.65 5.07
N THR A 10 -0.61 15.55 5.55
CA THR A 10 0.52 14.89 4.89
C THR A 10 0.31 13.40 4.76
N THR A 11 0.89 12.81 3.71
CA THR A 11 1.24 11.38 3.68
C THR A 11 2.62 11.15 4.30
N PRO A 12 3.08 9.90 4.51
CA PRO A 12 4.51 9.65 4.61
C PRO A 12 5.17 9.98 3.28
N ILE A 13 6.46 10.25 3.31
CA ILE A 13 7.27 10.24 2.08
C ILE A 13 7.65 8.80 1.77
N TYR A 14 7.47 8.40 0.51
CA TYR A 14 7.59 7.01 0.09
C TYR A 14 9.01 6.66 -0.29
N TYR A 15 9.47 5.48 0.15
CA TYR A 15 10.82 4.98 -0.13
C TYR A 15 10.90 4.39 -1.55
N PRO A 16 11.58 5.06 -2.52
CA PRO A 16 11.55 4.68 -3.92
C PRO A 16 12.60 3.59 -4.24
N SER A 17 12.65 2.54 -3.42
CA SER A 17 13.48 1.37 -3.71
C SER A 17 12.89 0.50 -4.81
N ASP A 18 11.64 0.75 -5.19
CA ASP A 18 10.92 0.10 -6.27
C ASP A 18 9.60 0.85 -6.57
N LYS A 19 8.85 0.42 -7.64
CA LYS A 19 7.54 0.99 -7.98
C LYS A 19 6.56 0.86 -6.82
N LEU A 20 5.73 1.89 -6.64
CA LEU A 20 4.68 1.88 -5.63
C LEU A 20 3.56 0.91 -5.99
N HIS A 21 2.88 0.39 -4.98
CA HIS A 21 1.77 -0.56 -5.10
C HIS A 21 0.49 -0.01 -4.47
N ILE A 22 -0.61 -0.75 -4.59
CA ILE A 22 -1.94 -0.33 -4.11
C ILE A 22 -1.97 0.11 -2.63
N GLY A 23 -1.11 -0.44 -1.76
CA GLY A 23 -1.03 -0.02 -0.36
C GLY A 23 -0.55 1.43 -0.19
N HIS A 24 0.41 1.89 -1.01
CA HIS A 24 0.83 3.30 -1.04
C HIS A 24 -0.29 4.19 -1.61
N THR A 25 -0.96 3.70 -2.65
CA THR A 25 -2.11 4.38 -3.26
C THR A 25 -3.25 4.56 -2.26
N TYR A 26 -3.52 3.56 -1.41
CA TYR A 26 -4.53 3.62 -0.36
C TYR A 26 -4.29 4.78 0.61
N CYS A 27 -3.09 4.89 1.16
CA CYS A 27 -2.68 5.98 2.04
C CYS A 27 -2.85 7.35 1.37
N THR A 28 -2.32 7.48 0.14
CA THR A 28 -2.33 8.77 -0.58
C THR A 28 -3.74 9.19 -1.00
N VAL A 29 -4.58 8.26 -1.46
CA VAL A 29 -5.98 8.54 -1.80
C VAL A 29 -6.78 8.94 -0.56
N ALA A 30 -6.53 8.34 0.61
CA ALA A 30 -7.18 8.74 1.85
C ALA A 30 -6.78 10.17 2.27
N ALA A 31 -5.49 10.52 2.23
CA ALA A 31 -5.02 11.86 2.53
C ALA A 31 -5.53 12.89 1.51
N ASP A 32 -5.55 12.56 0.22
CA ASP A 32 -6.13 13.40 -0.84
C ASP A 32 -7.62 13.65 -0.64
N THR A 33 -8.35 12.60 -0.26
CA THR A 33 -9.79 12.73 0.05
C THR A 33 -10.04 13.69 1.22
N LEU A 34 -9.21 13.64 2.27
CA LEU A 34 -9.28 14.59 3.38
C LEU A 34 -8.93 16.01 2.93
N ALA A 35 -7.91 16.18 2.10
CA ALA A 35 -7.53 17.48 1.54
C ALA A 35 -8.68 18.07 0.71
N ARG A 36 -9.27 17.29 -0.19
CA ARG A 36 -10.42 17.70 -1.01
C ARG A 36 -11.66 17.99 -0.17
N TYR A 37 -11.93 17.17 0.84
CA TYR A 37 -13.03 17.38 1.79
C TYR A 37 -12.90 18.71 2.54
N LYS A 38 -11.71 19.03 3.05
CA LYS A 38 -11.46 20.31 3.73
C LYS A 38 -11.50 21.50 2.76
N ARG A 39 -11.01 21.35 1.52
CA ARG A 39 -11.16 22.38 0.47
C ARG A 39 -12.63 22.63 0.14
N LEU A 40 -13.45 21.58 0.04
CA LEU A 40 -14.89 21.68 -0.19
C LEU A 40 -15.58 22.45 0.94
N GLN A 41 -15.11 22.29 2.20
CA GLN A 41 -15.55 23.05 3.36
C GLN A 41 -15.03 24.50 3.39
N GLY A 42 -14.21 24.92 2.43
CA GLY A 42 -13.68 26.29 2.32
C GLY A 42 -12.37 26.53 3.05
N TYR A 43 -11.71 25.52 3.62
CA TYR A 43 -10.39 25.67 4.23
C TYR A 43 -9.32 26.05 3.20
N ASP A 44 -8.28 26.72 3.67
CA ASP A 44 -7.02 26.90 2.96
C ASP A 44 -6.11 25.71 3.29
N VAL A 45 -6.01 24.77 2.35
CA VAL A 45 -5.40 23.45 2.56
C VAL A 45 -4.02 23.39 1.94
N MET A 46 -3.05 22.90 2.72
CA MET A 46 -1.76 22.41 2.26
C MET A 46 -1.76 20.88 2.32
N PHE A 47 -1.54 20.23 1.18
CA PHE A 47 -1.38 18.77 1.11
C PHE A 47 0.02 18.41 0.61
N LEU A 48 0.81 17.78 1.46
CA LEU A 48 2.19 17.36 1.20
C LEU A 48 2.29 15.85 1.02
N THR A 49 3.01 15.43 0.00
CA THR A 49 3.53 14.08 -0.20
C THR A 49 4.96 14.15 -0.72
N GLY A 50 5.65 13.03 -0.87
CA GLY A 50 7.02 13.05 -1.37
C GLY A 50 7.69 11.69 -1.38
N THR A 51 9.03 11.71 -1.52
CA THR A 51 9.89 10.53 -1.54
C THR A 51 11.07 10.67 -0.59
N ASP A 52 11.34 9.58 0.13
CA ASP A 52 12.51 9.37 0.98
C ASP A 52 13.56 8.62 0.16
N GLU A 53 14.63 9.31 -0.24
CA GLU A 53 15.51 8.87 -1.33
C GLU A 53 16.91 8.44 -0.89
N HIS A 54 17.22 8.52 0.40
CA HIS A 54 18.51 8.15 0.94
C HIS A 54 18.50 6.75 1.58
N GLY A 55 19.69 6.18 1.83
CA GLY A 55 19.86 4.94 2.58
C GLY A 55 20.54 3.82 1.81
N GLN A 56 21.04 2.84 2.56
CA GLN A 56 21.85 1.73 2.07
C GLN A 56 21.14 0.92 0.99
N LYS A 57 19.84 0.66 1.15
CA LYS A 57 19.06 -0.16 0.21
C LYS A 57 18.97 0.49 -1.18
N ILE A 58 18.91 1.82 -1.26
CA ILE A 58 18.94 2.56 -2.53
C ILE A 58 20.32 2.45 -3.15
N GLU A 59 21.39 2.65 -2.34
CA GLU A 59 22.78 2.52 -2.78
C GLU A 59 23.03 1.14 -3.40
N THR A 60 22.70 0.07 -2.68
CA THR A 60 22.83 -1.32 -3.16
C THR A 60 22.07 -1.57 -4.46
N LYS A 61 20.81 -1.13 -4.54
CA LYS A 61 20.02 -1.31 -5.77
C LYS A 61 20.53 -0.51 -6.96
N ALA A 62 21.10 0.66 -6.71
CA ALA A 62 21.73 1.46 -7.75
C ALA A 62 23.00 0.77 -8.27
N GLU A 63 23.81 0.19 -7.38
CA GLU A 63 24.99 -0.62 -7.73
C GLU A 63 24.59 -1.84 -8.57
N GLU A 64 23.58 -2.62 -8.13
CA GLU A 64 23.02 -3.74 -8.88
C GLU A 64 22.54 -3.32 -10.28
N ALA A 65 21.98 -2.12 -10.41
CA ALA A 65 21.51 -1.55 -11.67
C ALA A 65 22.62 -0.87 -12.51
N GLY A 66 23.85 -0.79 -12.02
CA GLY A 66 24.99 -0.15 -12.69
C GLY A 66 24.81 1.36 -12.91
N VAL A 67 24.12 2.06 -12.00
CA VAL A 67 23.85 3.50 -12.08
C VAL A 67 24.15 4.19 -10.75
N THR A 68 24.18 5.52 -10.75
CA THR A 68 24.31 6.27 -9.50
C THR A 68 22.98 6.19 -8.69
N PRO A 69 23.03 6.27 -7.33
CA PRO A 69 21.83 6.30 -6.51
C PRO A 69 20.86 7.41 -6.92
N LYS A 70 21.37 8.58 -7.31
CA LYS A 70 20.53 9.69 -7.79
C LYS A 70 19.79 9.35 -9.09
N GLU A 71 20.47 8.76 -10.06
CA GLU A 71 19.84 8.30 -11.30
C GLU A 71 18.81 7.20 -11.04
N PHE A 72 19.12 6.30 -10.10
CA PHE A 72 18.19 5.23 -9.72
C PHE A 72 16.88 5.81 -9.18
N VAL A 73 16.94 6.70 -8.17
CA VAL A 73 15.72 7.31 -7.60
C VAL A 73 15.00 8.21 -8.61
N ASP A 74 15.72 8.93 -9.47
CA ASP A 74 15.10 9.75 -10.53
C ASP A 74 14.28 8.89 -11.51
N ARG A 75 14.76 7.69 -11.86
CA ARG A 75 14.01 6.75 -12.71
C ARG A 75 12.72 6.25 -12.02
N ILE A 76 12.76 5.98 -10.71
CA ILE A 76 11.59 5.51 -9.96
C ILE A 76 10.59 6.64 -9.70
N VAL A 77 11.10 7.85 -9.39
CA VAL A 77 10.24 8.98 -9.00
C VAL A 77 9.66 9.69 -10.21
N ALA A 78 10.51 10.10 -11.16
CA ALA A 78 10.14 10.94 -12.29
C ALA A 78 10.17 10.23 -13.66
N GLY A 79 10.60 8.97 -13.70
CA GLY A 79 10.58 8.16 -14.91
C GLY A 79 9.17 7.70 -15.29
N PRO A 80 9.01 7.10 -16.48
CA PRO A 80 7.71 6.60 -16.96
C PRO A 80 7.06 5.61 -15.99
N ARG A 81 5.77 5.81 -15.68
CA ARG A 81 5.01 5.06 -14.67
C ARG A 81 5.68 5.12 -13.28
N GLY A 82 6.38 6.21 -13.00
CA GLY A 82 6.99 6.48 -11.69
C GLY A 82 5.99 7.04 -10.70
N VAL A 83 6.52 7.53 -9.56
CA VAL A 83 5.68 8.05 -8.47
C VAL A 83 4.86 9.26 -8.91
N LEU A 84 5.46 10.22 -9.63
CA LEU A 84 4.77 11.42 -10.10
C LEU A 84 3.67 11.10 -11.11
N ASP A 85 3.95 10.17 -12.04
CA ASP A 85 2.95 9.72 -13.01
C ASP A 85 1.79 8.99 -12.30
N LEU A 86 2.09 8.19 -11.27
CA LEU A 86 1.07 7.49 -10.48
C LEU A 86 0.14 8.49 -9.77
N TRP A 87 0.70 9.52 -9.12
CA TRP A 87 -0.11 10.52 -8.44
C TRP A 87 -0.95 11.33 -9.42
N LYS A 88 -0.40 11.65 -10.58
CA LYS A 88 -1.17 12.28 -11.66
C LYS A 88 -2.30 11.38 -12.17
N LEU A 89 -2.02 10.09 -12.43
CA LEU A 89 -3.03 9.11 -12.83
C LEU A 89 -4.16 9.02 -11.79
N MET A 90 -3.80 8.90 -10.51
CA MET A 90 -4.75 8.75 -9.40
C MET A 90 -5.48 10.05 -9.05
N ASN A 91 -5.28 11.13 -9.81
CA ASN A 91 -5.86 12.45 -9.58
C ASN A 91 -5.57 12.98 -8.15
N ILE A 92 -4.33 12.81 -7.68
CA ILE A 92 -3.89 13.30 -6.38
C ILE A 92 -3.67 14.81 -6.46
N SER A 93 -4.27 15.55 -5.53
CA SER A 93 -4.30 17.01 -5.51
C SER A 93 -3.30 17.64 -4.55
N ASN A 94 -2.11 17.03 -4.41
CA ASN A 94 -1.07 17.56 -3.54
C ASN A 94 -0.58 18.93 -4.01
N ASP A 95 -0.38 19.83 -3.04
CA ASP A 95 0.15 21.19 -3.29
C ASP A 95 1.68 21.15 -3.35
N ARG A 96 2.30 20.21 -2.66
CA ARG A 96 3.75 20.01 -2.60
C ARG A 96 4.15 18.55 -2.75
N PHE A 97 5.29 18.38 -3.40
CA PHE A 97 5.99 17.09 -3.47
C PHE A 97 7.45 17.34 -3.05
N VAL A 98 7.87 16.74 -1.94
CA VAL A 98 9.23 16.87 -1.42
C VAL A 98 10.06 15.65 -1.82
N ARG A 99 11.31 15.90 -2.16
CA ARG A 99 12.35 14.87 -2.33
C ARG A 99 13.42 15.11 -1.29
N THR A 100 13.84 14.09 -0.55
CA THR A 100 14.89 14.27 0.46
C THR A 100 16.24 14.62 -0.15
N THR A 101 16.42 14.38 -1.47
CA THR A 101 17.59 14.81 -2.26
C THR A 101 17.54 16.28 -2.68
N ASP A 102 16.47 17.03 -2.42
CA ASP A 102 16.39 18.45 -2.72
C ASP A 102 17.41 19.26 -1.88
N ALA A 103 18.16 20.13 -2.53
CA ALA A 103 19.27 20.87 -1.90
C ALA A 103 18.84 21.70 -0.68
N TYR A 104 17.64 22.30 -0.70
CA TYR A 104 17.11 23.05 0.44
C TYR A 104 16.84 22.13 1.64
N HIS A 105 16.32 20.94 1.39
CA HIS A 105 16.06 19.93 2.42
C HIS A 105 17.38 19.45 3.04
N VAL A 106 18.34 19.02 2.21
CA VAL A 106 19.66 18.58 2.65
C VAL A 106 20.31 19.60 3.59
N LYS A 107 20.34 20.89 3.18
CA LYS A 107 20.93 21.98 3.97
C LYS A 107 20.21 22.17 5.30
N THR A 108 18.89 22.12 5.31
CA THR A 108 18.10 22.26 6.54
C THR A 108 18.37 21.09 7.49
N ILE A 109 18.44 19.85 7.01
CA ILE A 109 18.74 18.69 7.83
C ILE A 109 20.12 18.80 8.49
N GLN A 110 21.14 19.24 7.76
CA GLN A 110 22.47 19.50 8.33
C GLN A 110 22.38 20.51 9.47
N THR A 111 21.65 21.60 9.29
CA THR A 111 21.45 22.63 10.32
C THR A 111 20.69 22.09 11.53
N VAL A 112 19.62 21.33 11.33
CA VAL A 112 18.84 20.70 12.40
C VAL A 112 19.70 19.72 13.22
N PHE A 113 20.45 18.86 12.54
CA PHE A 113 21.35 17.90 13.19
C PHE A 113 22.40 18.61 14.06
N ARG A 114 23.04 19.66 13.53
CA ARG A 114 24.01 20.48 14.23
C ARG A 114 23.38 21.17 15.45
N LYS A 115 22.19 21.80 15.32
CA LYS A 115 21.48 22.44 16.45
C LYS A 115 21.17 21.46 17.58
N MET A 116 20.73 20.24 17.26
CA MET A 116 20.52 19.20 18.28
C MET A 116 21.83 18.73 18.92
N TYR A 117 22.91 18.66 18.16
CA TYR A 117 24.24 18.33 18.68
C TYR A 117 24.79 19.42 19.62
N GLU A 118 24.76 20.68 19.22
CA GLU A 118 25.19 21.83 20.02
C GLU A 118 24.40 21.95 21.32
N LYS A 119 23.12 21.58 21.30
CA LYS A 119 22.24 21.52 22.48
C LYS A 119 22.57 20.34 23.41
N GLY A 120 23.38 19.38 22.97
CA GLY A 120 23.73 18.17 23.70
C GLY A 120 22.63 17.10 23.69
N ASP A 121 21.60 17.24 22.84
CA ASP A 121 20.58 16.21 22.62
C ASP A 121 21.04 15.15 21.62
N ILE A 122 22.08 15.44 20.82
CA ILE A 122 22.84 14.46 20.05
C ILE A 122 24.25 14.37 20.64
N TYR A 123 24.81 13.17 20.75
CA TYR A 123 26.16 12.91 21.24
C TYR A 123 26.81 11.76 20.45
N LYS A 124 28.13 11.72 20.42
CA LYS A 124 28.92 10.68 19.73
C LYS A 124 29.19 9.51 20.66
N GLY A 125 29.03 8.30 20.18
CA GLY A 125 29.24 7.05 20.91
C GLY A 125 29.53 5.88 19.99
N THR A 126 29.64 4.68 20.55
CA THR A 126 29.80 3.43 19.78
C THR A 126 28.56 2.59 19.94
N TYR A 127 27.97 2.19 18.84
CA TYR A 127 26.82 1.30 18.83
C TYR A 127 27.26 -0.15 18.60
N LYS A 128 26.71 -1.04 19.42
CA LYS A 128 26.78 -2.50 19.24
C LYS A 128 25.38 -3.05 19.31
N GLY A 129 24.91 -3.68 18.26
CA GLY A 129 23.54 -4.21 18.25
C GLY A 129 23.23 -5.08 17.04
N LYS A 130 21.99 -5.54 17.00
CA LYS A 130 21.45 -6.35 15.91
C LYS A 130 20.86 -5.43 14.84
N TYR A 131 21.44 -5.43 13.66
CA TYR A 131 21.00 -4.58 12.55
C TYR A 131 20.16 -5.35 11.54
N CYS A 132 19.04 -4.77 11.18
CA CYS A 132 18.19 -5.25 10.10
C CYS A 132 18.37 -4.40 8.86
N THR A 133 19.11 -4.89 7.85
CA THR A 133 19.34 -4.16 6.60
C THR A 133 18.06 -3.77 5.86
N PRO A 134 17.02 -4.63 5.77
CA PRO A 134 15.80 -4.26 5.06
C PRO A 134 14.95 -3.16 5.71
N CYS A 135 15.05 -3.02 7.05
CA CYS A 135 14.32 -1.99 7.80
C CYS A 135 15.21 -0.80 8.15
N GLU A 136 16.52 -0.90 7.86
CA GLU A 136 17.54 0.08 8.23
C GLU A 136 17.46 0.45 9.73
N SER A 137 17.19 -0.56 10.58
CA SER A 137 16.93 -0.37 12.00
C SER A 137 17.82 -1.27 12.85
N PHE A 138 18.37 -0.67 13.90
CA PHE A 138 19.01 -1.43 14.95
C PHE A 138 18.00 -1.85 16.02
N TRP A 139 18.27 -3.00 16.61
CA TRP A 139 17.46 -3.62 17.64
C TRP A 139 18.37 -4.12 18.77
N THR A 140 17.91 -4.00 19.98
CA THR A 140 18.52 -4.73 21.09
C THR A 140 18.08 -6.18 21.05
N GLU A 141 18.83 -7.09 21.65
CA GLU A 141 18.44 -8.50 21.72
C GLU A 141 17.06 -8.71 22.35
N SER A 142 16.72 -7.90 23.34
CA SER A 142 15.41 -7.95 24.00
C SER A 142 14.23 -7.49 23.14
N GLN A 143 14.50 -6.79 22.05
CA GLN A 143 13.47 -6.29 21.12
C GLN A 143 13.24 -7.25 19.96
N LEU A 144 14.10 -8.23 19.76
CA LEU A 144 13.93 -9.22 18.71
C LEU A 144 12.77 -10.17 19.01
N VAL A 145 12.06 -10.59 17.98
CA VAL A 145 11.03 -11.62 18.06
C VAL A 145 11.60 -12.89 17.43
N ASP A 146 11.77 -13.93 18.23
CA ASP A 146 12.41 -15.19 17.81
C ASP A 146 13.79 -15.00 17.17
N GLY A 147 14.59 -14.04 17.69
CA GLY A 147 15.91 -13.70 17.17
C GLY A 147 15.90 -12.90 15.87
N LYS A 148 14.73 -12.44 15.40
CA LYS A 148 14.53 -11.73 14.14
C LYS A 148 14.02 -10.31 14.35
N CYS A 149 14.10 -9.50 13.29
CA CYS A 149 13.59 -8.14 13.28
C CYS A 149 12.09 -8.10 13.61
N PRO A 150 11.65 -7.36 14.63
CA PRO A 150 10.23 -7.31 15.00
C PRO A 150 9.33 -6.65 13.94
N ASP A 151 9.90 -5.76 13.10
CA ASP A 151 9.12 -5.05 12.09
C ASP A 151 8.88 -5.88 10.82
N CYS A 152 9.86 -6.68 10.38
CA CYS A 152 9.77 -7.40 9.10
C CYS A 152 9.99 -8.90 9.19
N GLY A 153 10.34 -9.44 10.37
CA GLY A 153 10.55 -10.87 10.61
C GLY A 153 11.80 -11.47 9.95
N ARG A 154 12.71 -10.63 9.40
CA ARG A 154 13.94 -11.10 8.74
C ARG A 154 15.10 -11.23 9.72
N GLU A 155 16.11 -12.01 9.31
CA GLU A 155 17.38 -12.16 10.05
C GLU A 155 18.04 -10.80 10.29
N VAL A 156 18.70 -10.68 11.45
CA VAL A 156 19.51 -9.55 11.85
C VAL A 156 20.94 -10.02 12.07
N HIS A 157 21.92 -9.14 11.90
CA HIS A 157 23.34 -9.45 12.12
C HIS A 157 23.96 -8.51 13.15
N ASP A 158 25.04 -8.95 13.80
CA ASP A 158 25.78 -8.11 14.73
C ASP A 158 26.48 -6.98 13.95
N ALA A 159 26.31 -5.75 14.44
CA ALA A 159 26.99 -4.59 13.90
C ALA A 159 27.60 -3.75 15.04
N GLU A 160 28.82 -3.27 14.82
CA GLU A 160 29.51 -2.33 15.70
C GLU A 160 29.97 -1.14 14.87
N GLU A 161 29.56 0.07 15.27
CA GLU A 161 29.82 1.28 14.50
C GLU A 161 29.97 2.49 15.42
N GLU A 162 30.93 3.39 15.12
CA GLU A 162 30.93 4.71 15.72
C GLU A 162 29.75 5.51 15.14
N ALA A 163 28.94 6.08 16.00
CA ALA A 163 27.72 6.75 15.58
C ALA A 163 27.34 7.91 16.50
N TYR A 164 26.47 8.76 16.01
CA TYR A 164 25.79 9.76 16.80
C TYR A 164 24.46 9.21 17.33
N PHE A 165 24.13 9.59 18.57
CA PHE A 165 22.91 9.16 19.28
C PHE A 165 22.07 10.36 19.68
N PHE A 166 20.76 10.29 19.40
CA PHE A 166 19.78 11.23 19.92
C PHE A 166 19.27 10.74 21.27
N ARG A 167 19.28 11.62 22.29
CA ARG A 167 18.82 11.32 23.66
C ARG A 167 17.30 11.15 23.71
N LEU A 168 16.79 10.13 23.05
CA LEU A 168 15.36 9.83 23.00
C LEU A 168 14.82 9.54 24.41
N SER A 169 15.59 8.84 25.23
CA SER A 169 15.27 8.54 26.65
C SER A 169 14.94 9.79 27.47
N LYS A 170 15.57 10.93 27.20
CA LYS A 170 15.30 12.23 27.86
C LYS A 170 13.86 12.72 27.67
N TYR A 171 13.23 12.31 26.60
CA TYR A 171 11.88 12.75 26.22
C TYR A 171 10.79 11.73 26.55
N ALA A 172 11.13 10.58 27.14
CA ALA A 172 10.22 9.45 27.37
C ALA A 172 8.94 9.85 28.11
N ASP A 173 9.05 10.53 29.25
CA ASP A 173 7.88 10.95 30.05
C ASP A 173 6.98 11.89 29.25
N ARG A 174 7.56 12.84 28.52
CA ARG A 174 6.77 13.81 27.73
C ARG A 174 6.06 13.15 26.57
N VAL A 175 6.70 12.18 25.91
CA VAL A 175 6.10 11.39 24.84
C VAL A 175 5.01 10.50 25.41
N GLN A 176 5.21 9.88 26.56
CA GLN A 176 4.18 9.09 27.24
C GLN A 176 2.94 9.91 27.51
N HIS A 177 3.08 11.09 28.16
CA HIS A 177 1.95 12.00 28.41
C HIS A 177 1.26 12.42 27.12
N LEU A 178 2.01 12.74 26.06
CA LEU A 178 1.44 13.07 24.76
C LEU A 178 0.54 11.94 24.22
N LEU A 179 0.99 10.69 24.34
CA LEU A 179 0.26 9.52 23.81
C LEU A 179 -0.95 9.13 24.68
N GLU A 180 -0.83 9.20 26.01
CA GLU A 180 -1.85 8.70 26.93
C GLU A 180 -2.92 9.74 27.25
N ASP A 181 -2.54 11.03 27.38
CA ASP A 181 -3.39 12.09 27.90
C ASP A 181 -4.03 12.96 26.81
N THR A 182 -3.66 12.76 25.55
CA THR A 182 -4.20 13.52 24.42
C THR A 182 -4.74 12.62 23.31
N ASP A 183 -5.34 13.23 22.28
CA ASP A 183 -5.78 12.58 21.06
C ASP A 183 -4.75 12.66 19.91
N PHE A 184 -3.50 12.94 20.24
CA PHE A 184 -2.39 13.08 19.30
C PHE A 184 -2.23 11.86 18.39
N LEU A 185 -2.27 10.64 18.96
CA LEU A 185 -2.17 9.40 18.19
C LEU A 185 -3.53 8.72 18.04
N GLN A 186 -3.92 8.47 16.81
CA GLN A 186 -5.18 7.82 16.43
C GLN A 186 -4.94 6.64 15.48
N PRO A 187 -5.81 5.59 15.49
CA PRO A 187 -6.84 5.33 16.49
C PRO A 187 -6.25 4.90 17.85
N ARG A 188 -7.06 4.86 18.91
CA ARG A 188 -6.59 4.53 20.28
C ARG A 188 -5.88 3.17 20.41
N THR A 189 -6.15 2.22 19.52
CA THR A 189 -5.43 0.93 19.43
C THR A 189 -3.94 1.14 19.22
N ARG A 190 -3.53 2.14 18.44
CA ARG A 190 -2.12 2.47 18.20
C ARG A 190 -1.43 3.03 19.44
N VAL A 191 -2.15 3.78 20.25
CA VAL A 191 -1.61 4.26 21.54
C VAL A 191 -1.24 3.07 22.43
N ASN A 192 -2.15 2.11 22.58
CA ASN A 192 -1.91 0.91 23.39
C ASN A 192 -0.70 0.11 22.88
N GLU A 193 -0.57 -0.01 21.56
CA GLU A 193 0.56 -0.67 20.90
C GLU A 193 1.89 0.04 21.20
N MET A 194 1.95 1.36 21.00
CA MET A 194 3.15 2.16 21.25
C MET A 194 3.56 2.17 22.72
N VAL A 195 2.60 2.36 23.61
CA VAL A 195 2.85 2.41 25.07
C VAL A 195 3.34 1.05 25.57
N ASN A 196 2.69 -0.05 25.19
CA ASN A 196 3.05 -1.38 25.70
C ASN A 196 4.36 -1.90 25.12
N ASN A 197 4.62 -1.65 23.83
CA ASN A 197 5.77 -2.24 23.15
C ASN A 197 7.05 -1.40 23.25
N PHE A 198 6.92 -0.07 23.44
CA PHE A 198 8.08 0.83 23.39
C PHE A 198 8.24 1.71 24.62
N ILE A 199 7.16 2.29 25.16
CA ILE A 199 7.28 3.22 26.31
C ILE A 199 7.53 2.46 27.61
N LYS A 200 6.69 1.45 27.93
CA LYS A 200 6.82 0.68 29.19
C LYS A 200 8.14 -0.08 29.34
N PRO A 201 8.70 -0.69 28.26
CA PRO A 201 10.03 -1.29 28.33
C PRO A 201 11.15 -0.27 28.60
N GLY A 202 10.91 1.00 28.34
CA GLY A 202 11.86 2.10 28.42
C GLY A 202 12.40 2.49 27.04
N LEU A 203 12.42 3.80 26.77
CA LEU A 203 13.01 4.31 25.53
C LEU A 203 14.53 4.41 25.68
N GLU A 204 15.26 3.77 24.78
CA GLU A 204 16.70 3.91 24.65
C GLU A 204 17.06 5.04 23.68
N ASP A 205 18.28 5.58 23.81
CA ASP A 205 18.78 6.61 22.90
C ASP A 205 18.90 6.06 21.48
N LEU A 206 18.48 6.85 20.52
CA LEU A 206 18.39 6.44 19.11
C LEU A 206 19.68 6.74 18.38
N CYS A 207 20.26 5.76 17.70
CA CYS A 207 21.35 5.96 16.77
C CYS A 207 20.87 6.78 15.55
N VAL A 208 21.51 7.93 15.29
CA VAL A 208 21.06 8.91 14.28
C VAL A 208 22.10 9.23 13.22
N SER A 209 23.16 8.42 13.10
CA SER A 209 24.10 8.47 11.97
C SER A 209 24.57 7.08 11.56
N ARG A 210 25.20 7.01 10.39
CA ARG A 210 25.81 5.79 9.82
C ARG A 210 27.16 6.11 9.20
N THR A 211 28.06 5.11 9.19
CA THR A 211 29.34 5.15 8.46
C THR A 211 29.45 4.01 7.45
N SER A 212 28.50 3.05 7.49
CA SER A 212 28.51 1.81 6.68
C SER A 212 28.11 2.00 5.22
N PHE A 213 27.55 3.16 4.84
CA PHE A 213 27.20 3.52 3.47
C PHE A 213 27.35 5.04 3.27
N SER A 214 27.36 5.47 1.99
CA SER A 214 27.65 6.85 1.62
C SER A 214 26.45 7.64 1.09
N TRP A 215 25.40 6.96 0.63
CA TRP A 215 24.22 7.59 0.07
C TRP A 215 23.28 8.10 1.16
N GLY A 216 23.55 9.30 1.65
CA GLY A 216 22.81 9.99 2.69
C GLY A 216 23.26 11.44 2.82
N ILE A 217 22.65 12.20 3.73
CA ILE A 217 23.03 13.58 4.01
C ILE A 217 24.28 13.58 4.90
N PRO A 218 25.44 14.11 4.45
CA PRO A 218 26.64 14.15 5.27
C PRO A 218 26.43 15.02 6.52
N VAL A 219 26.92 14.54 7.67
CA VAL A 219 27.07 15.38 8.86
C VAL A 219 28.14 16.42 8.56
N ASP A 220 27.77 17.69 8.47
CA ASP A 220 28.60 18.74 7.91
C ASP A 220 29.87 19.06 8.74
N PHE A 221 29.86 18.80 10.05
CA PHE A 221 31.03 18.93 10.94
C PHE A 221 31.80 17.62 11.15
N ASP A 222 31.32 16.48 10.62
CA ASP A 222 31.95 15.17 10.65
C ASP A 222 31.60 14.35 9.39
N PRO A 223 32.19 14.68 8.23
CA PRO A 223 31.76 14.13 6.92
C PRO A 223 31.95 12.62 6.75
N GLY A 224 32.56 11.93 7.71
CA GLY A 224 32.64 10.47 7.74
C GLY A 224 31.32 9.79 8.11
N HIS A 225 30.35 10.59 8.58
CA HIS A 225 29.01 10.12 8.96
C HIS A 225 27.96 10.68 8.02
N VAL A 226 26.95 9.88 7.71
CA VAL A 226 25.69 10.32 7.09
C VAL A 226 24.57 10.33 8.12
N VAL A 227 23.66 11.29 8.00
CA VAL A 227 22.51 11.41 8.88
C VAL A 227 21.59 10.20 8.70
N TYR A 228 21.08 9.66 9.79
CA TYR A 228 20.14 8.55 9.78
C TYR A 228 18.84 8.92 9.08
N VAL A 229 18.36 8.01 8.25
CA VAL A 229 17.22 8.22 7.35
C VAL A 229 15.97 8.80 8.03
N TRP A 230 15.67 8.43 9.27
CA TRP A 230 14.49 8.96 9.97
C TRP A 230 14.64 10.40 10.48
N VAL A 231 15.86 10.89 10.76
CA VAL A 231 16.09 12.32 11.02
C VAL A 231 15.87 13.11 9.72
N ASP A 232 16.42 12.60 8.63
CA ASP A 232 16.22 13.11 7.28
C ASP A 232 14.73 13.12 6.91
N ALA A 233 14.10 11.95 6.92
CA ALA A 233 12.73 11.77 6.49
C ALA A 233 11.72 12.60 7.29
N LEU A 234 11.81 12.64 8.64
CA LEU A 234 10.75 13.25 9.45
C LEU A 234 10.69 14.78 9.34
N PHE A 235 11.82 15.46 9.16
CA PHE A 235 11.81 16.92 9.00
C PHE A 235 11.28 17.39 7.65
N ASN A 236 11.01 16.50 6.69
CA ASN A 236 10.39 16.88 5.42
C ASN A 236 9.12 17.71 5.62
N TYR A 237 8.32 17.39 6.63
CA TYR A 237 7.05 18.04 6.94
C TYR A 237 7.19 19.54 7.26
N CYS A 238 8.36 19.94 7.71
CA CYS A 238 8.69 21.34 8.00
C CYS A 238 9.50 21.98 6.87
N THR A 239 10.48 21.25 6.31
CA THR A 239 11.36 21.79 5.27
C THR A 239 10.58 22.15 4.00
N ALA A 240 9.58 21.33 3.65
CA ALA A 240 8.69 21.59 2.52
C ALA A 240 7.79 22.82 2.69
N LEU A 241 7.70 23.38 3.89
CA LEU A 241 7.00 24.64 4.18
C LEU A 241 7.94 25.84 4.22
N GLY A 242 9.27 25.64 4.19
CA GLY A 242 10.24 26.71 4.30
C GLY A 242 10.92 26.81 5.67
N PHE A 243 10.79 25.82 6.54
CA PHE A 243 11.50 25.81 7.81
C PHE A 243 13.02 25.83 7.57
N ASP A 244 13.67 26.87 8.07
CA ASP A 244 15.12 27.07 8.01
C ASP A 244 15.71 27.02 6.57
N ASN A 245 14.94 27.46 5.58
CA ASN A 245 15.35 27.60 4.18
C ASN A 245 14.55 28.67 3.45
N ASP A 246 15.11 29.14 2.31
CA ASP A 246 14.54 30.22 1.50
C ASP A 246 13.68 29.69 0.31
N ARG A 247 13.41 28.39 0.26
CA ARG A 247 12.66 27.80 -0.86
C ARG A 247 11.18 28.13 -0.80
N TYR A 248 10.62 28.17 0.42
CA TYR A 248 9.22 28.42 0.68
C TYR A 248 9.09 29.34 1.90
N ASP A 249 7.93 29.98 2.06
CA ASP A 249 7.60 30.91 3.14
C ASP A 249 6.28 30.57 3.87
N ASP A 250 5.87 29.30 3.77
CA ASP A 250 4.57 28.84 4.25
C ASP A 250 4.62 28.24 5.67
N TYR A 251 5.81 28.13 6.30
CA TYR A 251 5.97 27.46 7.58
C TYR A 251 5.09 28.08 8.67
N ASP A 252 5.16 29.36 8.88
CA ASP A 252 4.36 30.06 9.91
C ASP A 252 2.85 30.03 9.62
N LYS A 253 2.50 29.85 8.35
CA LYS A 253 1.11 29.78 7.93
C LYS A 253 0.50 28.40 8.22
N TYR A 254 1.17 27.31 7.91
CA TYR A 254 0.58 25.97 7.96
C TYR A 254 1.05 25.10 9.10
N TRP A 255 2.29 25.27 9.60
CA TRP A 255 2.74 24.50 10.76
C TRP A 255 2.05 24.96 12.05
N PRO A 256 1.65 24.07 12.99
CA PRO A 256 1.79 22.60 12.92
C PRO A 256 0.75 21.92 12.02
N ALA A 257 1.11 20.73 11.53
CA ALA A 257 0.20 19.89 10.73
C ALA A 257 -1.05 19.49 11.53
N ASP A 258 -2.20 19.46 10.84
CA ASP A 258 -3.44 18.95 11.41
C ASP A 258 -3.40 17.42 11.50
N TYR A 259 -2.95 16.75 10.43
CA TYR A 259 -2.80 15.30 10.39
C TYR A 259 -1.56 14.85 9.62
N HIS A 260 -0.79 13.97 10.25
CA HIS A 260 0.11 13.04 9.54
C HIS A 260 -0.61 11.71 9.36
N ILE A 261 -0.94 11.35 8.12
CA ILE A 261 -1.58 10.07 7.77
C ILE A 261 -0.48 9.09 7.42
N VAL A 262 -0.32 8.02 8.18
CA VAL A 262 0.79 7.07 8.04
C VAL A 262 0.31 5.63 8.16
N GLY A 263 1.03 4.69 7.52
CA GLY A 263 0.81 3.27 7.73
C GLY A 263 1.23 2.84 9.15
N LYS A 264 0.58 1.82 9.68
CA LYS A 264 0.82 1.35 11.06
C LYS A 264 2.29 0.94 11.31
N GLU A 265 3.03 0.54 10.28
CA GLU A 265 4.43 0.12 10.35
C GLU A 265 5.40 1.25 10.73
N ILE A 266 5.02 2.49 10.46
CA ILE A 266 5.86 3.67 10.74
C ILE A 266 5.28 4.58 11.83
N VAL A 267 4.21 4.14 12.52
CA VAL A 267 3.60 4.88 13.63
C VAL A 267 4.62 5.19 14.73
N ARG A 268 5.52 4.25 15.07
CA ARG A 268 6.56 4.46 16.07
C ARG A 268 7.42 5.70 15.78
N PHE A 269 7.81 5.85 14.53
CA PHE A 269 8.66 6.98 14.10
C PHE A 269 7.92 8.31 14.21
N HIS A 270 6.63 8.34 13.85
CA HIS A 270 5.82 9.55 13.83
C HIS A 270 5.21 9.92 15.20
N SER A 271 5.03 8.94 16.09
CA SER A 271 4.38 9.18 17.38
C SER A 271 5.33 9.21 18.59
N ILE A 272 6.55 8.68 18.44
CA ILE A 272 7.57 8.66 19.50
C ILE A 272 8.77 9.51 19.09
N ILE A 273 9.42 9.19 17.97
CA ILE A 273 10.69 9.82 17.57
C ILE A 273 10.47 11.25 17.08
N TRP A 274 9.50 11.45 16.18
CA TRP A 274 9.19 12.77 15.65
C TRP A 274 8.84 13.81 16.70
N PRO A 275 7.88 13.58 17.62
CA PRO A 275 7.60 14.55 18.67
C PRO A 275 8.80 14.79 19.60
N ALA A 276 9.62 13.78 19.90
CA ALA A 276 10.83 13.97 20.71
C ALA A 276 11.85 14.90 20.03
N MET A 277 12.06 14.75 18.71
CA MET A 277 12.93 15.64 17.92
C MET A 277 12.38 17.06 17.87
N LEU A 278 11.08 17.24 17.66
CA LEU A 278 10.43 18.56 17.70
C LEU A 278 10.55 19.20 19.08
N MET A 279 10.37 18.44 20.16
CA MET A 279 10.58 18.91 21.53
C MET A 279 12.04 19.33 21.75
N SER A 280 13.00 18.59 21.19
CA SER A 280 14.41 18.96 21.21
C SER A 280 14.65 20.29 20.51
N MET A 281 14.06 20.49 19.34
CA MET A 281 14.16 21.73 18.58
C MET A 281 13.34 22.89 19.17
N GLY A 282 12.47 22.64 20.15
CA GLY A 282 11.56 23.64 20.71
C GLY A 282 10.44 24.04 19.74
N MET A 283 10.11 23.16 18.79
CA MET A 283 9.10 23.39 17.77
C MET A 283 7.71 22.90 18.22
N PRO A 284 6.61 23.51 17.73
CA PRO A 284 5.27 22.98 17.93
C PRO A 284 5.13 21.56 17.40
N LEU A 285 4.31 20.75 18.10
CA LEU A 285 3.99 19.38 17.66
C LEU A 285 2.84 19.40 16.65
N PRO A 286 2.77 18.45 15.72
CA PRO A 286 1.58 18.23 14.90
C PRO A 286 0.38 17.94 15.81
N LYS A 287 -0.84 18.24 15.34
CA LYS A 287 -2.04 18.02 16.15
C LYS A 287 -2.34 16.54 16.30
N HIS A 288 -2.27 15.79 15.17
CA HIS A 288 -2.58 14.37 15.16
C HIS A 288 -1.65 13.57 14.25
N VAL A 289 -1.40 12.33 14.65
CA VAL A 289 -0.86 11.25 13.82
C VAL A 289 -1.92 10.16 13.70
N TYR A 290 -2.31 9.80 12.49
CA TYR A 290 -3.26 8.72 12.25
C TYR A 290 -2.57 7.52 11.62
N GLY A 291 -2.52 6.40 12.36
CA GLY A 291 -1.93 5.13 11.91
C GLY A 291 -2.96 4.22 11.26
N HIS A 292 -3.08 4.26 9.92
CA HIS A 292 -4.02 3.40 9.21
C HIS A 292 -3.55 1.94 9.12
N GLY A 293 -4.49 1.02 8.88
CA GLY A 293 -4.21 -0.40 8.67
C GLY A 293 -3.61 -0.71 7.30
N TRP A 294 -3.13 -1.93 7.11
CA TRP A 294 -2.61 -2.40 5.84
C TRP A 294 -3.72 -2.92 4.91
N LEU A 295 -3.46 -2.83 3.61
CA LEU A 295 -4.10 -3.72 2.66
C LEU A 295 -3.26 -5.01 2.58
N VAL A 296 -3.88 -6.12 2.95
CA VAL A 296 -3.27 -7.45 2.93
C VAL A 296 -3.91 -8.31 1.84
N ILE A 297 -3.21 -9.33 1.37
CA ILE A 297 -3.73 -10.34 0.43
C ILE A 297 -3.59 -11.68 1.13
N ASP A 298 -4.66 -12.46 1.18
CA ASP A 298 -4.72 -13.76 1.86
C ASP A 298 -4.21 -13.69 3.32
N GLY A 299 -4.54 -12.59 4.02
CA GLY A 299 -4.10 -12.34 5.39
C GLY A 299 -2.61 -11.98 5.55
N GLY A 300 -1.85 -11.87 4.46
CA GLY A 300 -0.43 -11.54 4.45
C GLY A 300 -0.09 -10.17 3.85
N LYS A 301 1.03 -9.58 4.28
CA LYS A 301 1.54 -8.33 3.71
C LYS A 301 1.91 -8.53 2.23
N MET A 302 1.58 -7.55 1.39
CA MET A 302 2.05 -7.50 0.01
C MET A 302 3.58 -7.40 -0.03
N SER A 303 4.19 -8.25 -0.86
CA SER A 303 5.64 -8.27 -1.05
C SER A 303 5.97 -8.70 -2.47
N LYS A 304 6.94 -8.01 -3.11
CA LYS A 304 7.38 -8.39 -4.46
C LYS A 304 8.05 -9.75 -4.48
N SER A 305 8.79 -10.11 -3.44
CA SER A 305 9.39 -11.44 -3.31
C SER A 305 8.35 -12.58 -3.26
N LYS A 306 7.12 -12.27 -2.86
CA LYS A 306 5.99 -13.21 -2.90
C LYS A 306 5.19 -13.16 -4.20
N GLY A 307 5.48 -12.19 -5.09
CA GLY A 307 4.75 -11.99 -6.34
C GLY A 307 3.27 -11.63 -6.17
N ASN A 308 2.88 -11.10 -4.98
CA ASN A 308 1.49 -10.77 -4.65
C ASN A 308 1.22 -9.25 -4.63
N VAL A 309 2.04 -8.46 -5.32
CA VAL A 309 1.88 -7.00 -5.39
C VAL A 309 0.81 -6.64 -6.42
N VAL A 310 -0.13 -5.80 -6.02
CA VAL A 310 -1.20 -5.30 -6.89
C VAL A 310 -0.80 -3.96 -7.49
N ASP A 311 -0.77 -3.91 -8.83
CA ASP A 311 -0.40 -2.72 -9.60
C ASP A 311 -1.60 -1.76 -9.75
N PRO A 312 -1.53 -0.54 -9.18
CA PRO A 312 -2.61 0.45 -9.31
C PRO A 312 -2.82 0.94 -10.74
N TYR A 313 -1.81 0.91 -11.60
CA TYR A 313 -1.95 1.25 -13.02
C TYR A 313 -2.89 0.27 -13.72
N ALA A 314 -2.65 -1.03 -13.55
CA ALA A 314 -3.47 -2.08 -14.16
C ALA A 314 -4.93 -1.97 -13.73
N LEU A 315 -5.18 -1.77 -12.43
CA LEU A 315 -6.53 -1.61 -11.91
C LEU A 315 -7.20 -0.34 -12.42
N SER A 316 -6.46 0.77 -12.49
CA SER A 316 -7.01 2.05 -13.00
C SER A 316 -7.36 1.99 -14.48
N GLU A 317 -6.56 1.29 -15.29
CA GLU A 317 -6.80 1.08 -16.73
C GLU A 317 -8.05 0.21 -16.96
N MET A 318 -8.28 -0.81 -16.11
CA MET A 318 -9.42 -1.73 -16.25
C MET A 318 -10.74 -1.15 -15.71
N PHE A 319 -10.70 -0.50 -14.58
CA PHE A 319 -11.91 -0.14 -13.83
C PHE A 319 -12.15 1.37 -13.73
N GLY A 320 -11.18 2.18 -14.10
CA GLY A 320 -11.20 3.62 -13.95
C GLY A 320 -10.71 4.08 -12.56
N VAL A 321 -10.13 5.27 -12.56
CA VAL A 321 -9.48 5.86 -11.36
C VAL A 321 -10.49 6.07 -10.23
N ASP A 322 -11.63 6.69 -10.52
CA ASP A 322 -12.63 7.00 -9.49
C ASP A 322 -13.24 5.74 -8.86
N ALA A 323 -13.43 4.67 -9.64
CA ALA A 323 -13.90 3.40 -9.12
C ALA A 323 -12.88 2.76 -8.17
N LEU A 324 -11.59 2.87 -8.49
CA LEU A 324 -10.52 2.39 -7.62
C LEU A 324 -10.41 3.23 -6.34
N ARG A 325 -10.46 4.58 -6.44
CA ARG A 325 -10.47 5.48 -5.29
C ARG A 325 -11.64 5.17 -4.36
N PHE A 326 -12.83 5.02 -4.92
CA PHE A 326 -14.05 4.65 -4.18
C PHE A 326 -13.88 3.32 -3.46
N PHE A 327 -13.44 2.28 -4.15
CA PHE A 327 -13.21 0.96 -3.57
C PHE A 327 -12.28 1.01 -2.35
N LEU A 328 -11.15 1.68 -2.48
CA LEU A 328 -10.16 1.79 -1.42
C LEU A 328 -10.73 2.41 -0.14
N LEU A 329 -11.62 3.40 -0.27
CA LEU A 329 -12.19 4.12 0.88
C LEU A 329 -13.49 3.51 1.39
N ARG A 330 -14.21 2.77 0.53
CA ARG A 330 -15.53 2.22 0.80
C ARG A 330 -15.50 0.87 1.49
N THR A 331 -14.46 0.08 1.20
CA THR A 331 -14.46 -1.35 1.52
C THR A 331 -13.84 -1.65 2.88
N PHE A 332 -12.85 -0.87 3.29
CA PHE A 332 -12.05 -1.17 4.47
C PHE A 332 -12.19 -0.10 5.55
N PRO A 333 -12.33 -0.49 6.84
CA PRO A 333 -12.20 0.45 7.95
C PRO A 333 -10.80 1.05 7.99
N PHE A 334 -10.66 2.37 7.91
CA PHE A 334 -9.36 3.03 7.70
C PHE A 334 -8.34 2.73 8.81
N GLY A 335 -8.77 2.56 10.07
CA GLY A 335 -7.89 2.25 11.20
C GLY A 335 -7.49 0.78 11.36
N SER A 336 -8.02 -0.13 10.53
CA SER A 336 -7.82 -1.58 10.60
C SER A 336 -7.30 -2.16 9.30
N ASP A 337 -6.70 -3.35 9.36
CA ASP A 337 -6.24 -4.04 8.16
C ASP A 337 -7.44 -4.46 7.29
N GLY A 338 -7.28 -4.35 5.98
CA GLY A 338 -8.27 -4.74 4.98
C GLY A 338 -7.74 -5.85 4.07
N ASN A 339 -8.51 -6.92 3.89
CA ASN A 339 -8.14 -7.99 2.98
C ASN A 339 -8.62 -7.66 1.56
N PHE A 340 -7.66 -7.36 0.68
CA PHE A 340 -7.92 -7.06 -0.73
C PHE A 340 -8.12 -8.35 -1.52
N SER A 341 -9.14 -8.37 -2.38
CA SER A 341 -9.23 -9.34 -3.48
C SER A 341 -9.82 -8.70 -4.73
N ASN A 342 -9.52 -9.28 -5.89
CA ASN A 342 -10.06 -8.84 -7.18
C ASN A 342 -11.59 -8.99 -7.24
N GLU A 343 -12.12 -10.06 -6.67
CA GLU A 343 -13.55 -10.33 -6.58
C GLU A 343 -14.26 -9.25 -5.75
N LEU A 344 -13.66 -8.87 -4.63
CA LEU A 344 -14.21 -7.83 -3.76
C LEU A 344 -14.24 -6.47 -4.47
N LEU A 345 -13.18 -6.13 -5.22
CA LEU A 345 -13.12 -4.92 -6.04
C LEU A 345 -14.25 -4.90 -7.08
N ILE A 346 -14.38 -5.96 -7.88
CA ILE A 346 -15.40 -6.07 -8.93
C ILE A 346 -16.80 -6.05 -8.33
N SER A 347 -17.02 -6.80 -7.24
CA SER A 347 -18.31 -6.85 -6.53
C SER A 347 -18.71 -5.48 -5.98
N THR A 348 -17.77 -4.73 -5.37
CA THR A 348 -18.04 -3.39 -4.85
C THR A 348 -18.41 -2.41 -5.97
N ILE A 349 -17.67 -2.43 -7.09
CA ILE A 349 -17.97 -1.58 -8.25
C ILE A 349 -19.35 -1.93 -8.83
N ASN A 350 -19.62 -3.21 -9.04
CA ASN A 350 -20.91 -3.64 -9.60
C ASN A 350 -22.08 -3.31 -8.68
N THR A 351 -21.93 -3.54 -7.38
CA THR A 351 -23.02 -3.36 -6.42
C THR A 351 -23.28 -1.88 -6.14
N ASP A 352 -22.27 -1.15 -5.71
CA ASP A 352 -22.47 0.21 -5.23
C ASP A 352 -22.42 1.25 -6.37
N LEU A 353 -21.45 1.14 -7.29
CA LEU A 353 -21.33 2.15 -8.36
C LEU A 353 -22.26 1.85 -9.54
N ALA A 354 -22.27 0.63 -10.09
CA ALA A 354 -23.10 0.34 -11.26
C ALA A 354 -24.58 0.21 -10.90
N ASN A 355 -24.92 -0.67 -9.94
CA ASN A 355 -26.32 -1.01 -9.65
C ASN A 355 -27.04 0.03 -8.78
N LYS A 356 -26.33 0.76 -7.89
CA LYS A 356 -26.96 1.77 -7.03
C LYS A 356 -26.81 3.17 -7.61
N LEU A 357 -25.62 3.77 -7.56
CA LEU A 357 -25.41 5.16 -7.99
C LEU A 357 -25.61 5.35 -9.48
N GLY A 358 -24.94 4.56 -10.30
CA GLY A 358 -25.00 4.66 -11.77
C GLY A 358 -26.42 4.40 -12.30
N ASN A 359 -27.11 3.39 -11.76
CA ASN A 359 -28.48 3.09 -12.11
C ASN A 359 -29.44 4.21 -11.69
N LEU A 360 -29.30 4.75 -10.47
CA LEU A 360 -30.10 5.88 -9.99
C LEU A 360 -29.97 7.09 -10.94
N VAL A 361 -28.74 7.49 -11.27
CA VAL A 361 -28.47 8.61 -12.17
C VAL A 361 -29.06 8.32 -13.56
N SER A 362 -28.76 7.17 -14.16
CA SER A 362 -29.17 6.82 -15.52
C SER A 362 -30.69 6.68 -15.66
N ARG A 363 -31.38 6.04 -14.69
CA ARG A 363 -32.84 5.93 -14.68
C ARG A 363 -33.50 7.30 -14.54
N THR A 364 -33.03 8.11 -13.61
CA THR A 364 -33.63 9.43 -13.34
C THR A 364 -33.49 10.36 -14.54
N THR A 365 -32.25 10.53 -15.05
CA THR A 365 -32.00 11.40 -16.21
C THR A 365 -32.69 10.89 -17.47
N GLY A 366 -32.72 9.58 -17.69
CA GLY A 366 -33.44 8.96 -18.81
C GLY A 366 -34.95 9.16 -18.75
N MET A 367 -35.54 9.17 -17.56
CA MET A 367 -36.98 9.49 -17.40
C MET A 367 -37.27 10.96 -17.64
N VAL A 368 -36.40 11.88 -17.21
CA VAL A 368 -36.53 13.32 -17.52
C VAL A 368 -36.46 13.54 -19.01
N GLU A 369 -35.54 12.93 -19.70
CA GLU A 369 -35.41 13.01 -21.15
C GLU A 369 -36.65 12.45 -21.86
N LYS A 370 -37.10 11.25 -21.45
CA LYS A 370 -38.22 10.56 -22.06
C LYS A 370 -39.56 11.30 -21.90
N TYR A 371 -39.86 11.82 -20.70
CA TYR A 371 -41.15 12.41 -20.41
C TYR A 371 -41.21 13.93 -20.56
N PHE A 372 -40.07 14.60 -20.49
CA PHE A 372 -39.99 16.05 -20.47
C PHE A 372 -38.97 16.63 -21.47
N GLY A 373 -38.39 15.81 -22.35
CA GLY A 373 -37.41 16.29 -23.34
C GLY A 373 -36.16 16.89 -22.73
N GLY A 374 -35.79 16.46 -21.54
CA GLY A 374 -34.58 16.92 -20.82
C GLY A 374 -34.80 18.14 -19.92
N GLN A 375 -36.03 18.73 -19.87
CA GLN A 375 -36.28 19.90 -19.04
C GLN A 375 -37.61 19.75 -18.28
N LEU A 376 -37.52 19.74 -16.94
CA LEU A 376 -38.73 19.65 -16.11
C LEU A 376 -39.58 20.93 -16.20
N PRO A 377 -40.94 20.82 -16.21
CA PRO A 377 -41.82 21.96 -16.10
C PRO A 377 -41.70 22.67 -14.74
N ALA A 378 -42.23 23.86 -14.60
CA ALA A 378 -42.27 24.58 -13.32
C ALA A 378 -43.28 24.02 -12.32
N GLY A 379 -44.36 23.40 -12.82
CA GLY A 379 -45.42 22.82 -11.99
C GLY A 379 -44.89 21.67 -11.12
N ARG A 380 -45.30 21.66 -9.84
CA ARG A 380 -44.94 20.63 -8.85
C ARG A 380 -46.15 20.27 -8.01
N GLU A 381 -46.24 18.98 -7.66
CA GLU A 381 -47.23 18.45 -6.74
C GLU A 381 -46.52 17.62 -5.69
N ASP A 382 -46.46 18.09 -4.44
CA ASP A 382 -45.84 17.38 -3.31
C ASP A 382 -46.79 16.31 -2.76
N ALA A 383 -46.21 15.25 -2.21
CA ALA A 383 -46.97 14.17 -1.57
C ALA A 383 -46.22 13.70 -0.28
N PRO A 384 -46.96 13.07 0.65
CA PRO A 384 -46.40 12.65 1.93
C PRO A 384 -45.17 11.74 1.82
N GLU A 385 -45.11 10.87 0.81
CA GLU A 385 -44.02 9.95 0.53
C GLU A 385 -42.70 10.65 0.16
N ASP A 386 -42.76 11.94 -0.21
CA ASP A 386 -41.55 12.74 -0.52
C ASP A 386 -40.79 13.15 0.74
N CYS A 387 -41.49 13.23 1.88
CA CYS A 387 -40.96 13.82 3.12
C CYS A 387 -39.74 13.06 3.67
N GLU A 388 -39.79 11.74 3.63
CA GLU A 388 -38.70 10.91 4.16
C GLU A 388 -37.40 11.12 3.36
N LEU A 389 -37.48 11.06 2.02
CA LEU A 389 -36.33 11.26 1.14
C LEU A 389 -35.73 12.65 1.31
N LYS A 390 -36.56 13.71 1.29
CA LYS A 390 -36.17 15.09 1.50
C LYS A 390 -35.45 15.27 2.86
N LYS A 391 -36.04 14.72 3.93
CA LYS A 391 -35.45 14.78 5.28
C LYS A 391 -34.11 14.07 5.37
N MET A 392 -34.00 12.87 4.80
CA MET A 392 -32.75 12.11 4.80
C MET A 392 -31.66 12.82 4.01
N ALA A 393 -31.98 13.37 2.84
CA ALA A 393 -31.04 14.09 1.99
C ALA A 393 -30.54 15.38 2.66
N CYS A 394 -31.42 16.21 3.23
CA CYS A 394 -31.02 17.44 3.93
C CYS A 394 -30.17 17.19 5.18
N ALA A 395 -30.37 16.08 5.88
CA ALA A 395 -29.59 15.72 7.07
C ALA A 395 -28.28 14.99 6.73
N LEU A 396 -28.04 14.66 5.46
CA LEU A 396 -26.91 13.82 5.04
C LEU A 396 -25.57 14.49 5.29
N ARG A 397 -25.43 15.79 4.96
CA ARG A 397 -24.16 16.52 5.12
C ARG A 397 -23.64 16.43 6.56
N ASP A 398 -24.49 16.67 7.53
CA ASP A 398 -24.08 16.72 8.95
C ASP A 398 -23.71 15.31 9.45
N ARG A 399 -24.40 14.25 9.01
CA ARG A 399 -24.04 12.87 9.32
C ARG A 399 -22.71 12.47 8.66
N TYR A 400 -22.53 12.81 7.39
CA TYR A 400 -21.29 12.59 6.65
C TYR A 400 -20.12 13.30 7.34
N GLN A 401 -20.29 14.57 7.71
CA GLN A 401 -19.27 15.34 8.41
C GLN A 401 -18.88 14.70 9.73
N ALA A 402 -19.84 14.24 10.52
CA ALA A 402 -19.59 13.63 11.83
C ALA A 402 -18.70 12.38 11.74
N GLU A 403 -18.76 11.64 10.63
CA GLU A 403 -17.89 10.50 10.39
C GLU A 403 -16.54 10.90 9.76
N MET A 404 -16.56 11.80 8.77
CA MET A 404 -15.35 12.25 8.08
C MET A 404 -14.38 12.98 9.03
N ASP A 405 -14.88 13.80 9.95
CA ASP A 405 -14.05 14.52 10.93
C ASP A 405 -13.39 13.57 11.95
N LYS A 406 -13.87 12.33 12.09
CA LYS A 406 -13.24 11.25 12.87
C LYS A 406 -12.36 10.33 12.02
N LEU A 407 -12.14 10.66 10.74
CA LEU A 407 -11.46 9.81 9.75
C LEU A 407 -12.12 8.44 9.55
N GLN A 408 -13.44 8.35 9.79
CA GLN A 408 -14.24 7.15 9.51
C GLN A 408 -14.76 7.20 8.06
N LEU A 409 -13.83 7.13 7.09
CA LEU A 409 -14.11 7.36 5.66
C LEU A 409 -15.18 6.42 5.12
N GLN A 410 -15.09 5.13 5.47
CA GLN A 410 -16.07 4.11 5.10
C GLN A 410 -17.46 4.47 5.62
N ASN A 411 -17.58 4.85 6.91
CA ASN A 411 -18.86 5.20 7.52
C ASN A 411 -19.47 6.46 6.88
N GLY A 412 -18.64 7.45 6.54
CA GLY A 412 -19.09 8.63 5.80
C GLY A 412 -19.73 8.25 4.45
N LEU A 413 -19.10 7.35 3.71
CA LEU A 413 -19.66 6.81 2.46
C LEU A 413 -20.91 5.97 2.69
N ASP A 414 -21.00 5.22 3.81
CA ASP A 414 -22.22 4.50 4.18
C ASP A 414 -23.41 5.44 4.35
N GLU A 415 -23.22 6.61 4.96
CA GLU A 415 -24.30 7.60 5.10
C GLU A 415 -24.80 8.08 3.73
N VAL A 416 -23.91 8.32 2.76
CA VAL A 416 -24.30 8.69 1.40
C VAL A 416 -25.08 7.57 0.72
N PHE A 417 -24.61 6.33 0.83
CA PHE A 417 -25.25 5.18 0.18
C PHE A 417 -26.59 4.81 0.80
N LYS A 418 -26.84 5.07 2.09
CA LYS A 418 -28.18 4.97 2.70
C LYS A 418 -29.19 5.88 2.01
N VAL A 419 -28.77 7.09 1.62
CA VAL A 419 -29.67 8.03 0.90
C VAL A 419 -29.86 7.59 -0.55
N ILE A 420 -28.83 7.08 -1.21
CA ILE A 420 -28.91 6.51 -2.56
C ILE A 420 -29.88 5.30 -2.57
N ASP A 421 -29.77 4.41 -1.60
CA ASP A 421 -30.65 3.25 -1.46
C ASP A 421 -32.10 3.70 -1.21
N ARG A 422 -32.32 4.74 -0.38
CA ARG A 422 -33.66 5.33 -0.17
C ARG A 422 -34.21 5.95 -1.45
N ALA A 423 -33.38 6.61 -2.25
CA ALA A 423 -33.80 7.18 -3.53
C ALA A 423 -34.19 6.09 -4.56
N ASN A 424 -33.41 5.00 -4.63
CA ASN A 424 -33.79 3.86 -5.47
C ASN A 424 -35.14 3.25 -5.05
N LYS A 425 -35.34 3.07 -3.74
CA LYS A 425 -36.65 2.59 -3.21
C LYS A 425 -37.80 3.57 -3.51
N TYR A 426 -37.54 4.88 -3.41
CA TYR A 426 -38.52 5.92 -3.74
C TYR A 426 -38.97 5.86 -5.21
N ILE A 427 -38.09 5.52 -6.15
CA ILE A 427 -38.46 5.27 -7.54
C ILE A 427 -39.50 4.15 -7.64
N ASP A 428 -39.29 3.05 -6.92
CA ASP A 428 -40.18 1.90 -6.99
C ASP A 428 -41.52 2.18 -6.30
N GLU A 429 -41.53 2.91 -5.20
CA GLU A 429 -42.72 3.32 -4.46
C GLU A 429 -43.61 4.31 -5.26
N THR A 430 -42.98 5.29 -5.92
CA THR A 430 -43.68 6.32 -6.68
C THR A 430 -44.04 5.92 -8.11
N ALA A 431 -43.40 4.85 -8.62
CA ALA A 431 -43.64 4.27 -9.93
C ALA A 431 -43.77 5.33 -11.06
N PRO A 432 -42.75 6.17 -11.32
CA PRO A 432 -42.82 7.28 -12.28
C PRO A 432 -43.19 6.85 -13.70
N TRP A 433 -42.94 5.60 -14.06
CA TRP A 433 -43.38 5.01 -15.33
C TRP A 433 -44.92 4.84 -15.41
N ALA A 434 -45.60 4.71 -14.28
CA ALA A 434 -47.06 4.68 -14.21
C ALA A 434 -47.63 6.11 -14.27
N LEU A 435 -47.02 7.06 -13.54
CA LEU A 435 -47.37 8.48 -13.59
C LEU A 435 -47.25 9.06 -15.00
N GLY A 436 -46.19 8.66 -15.74
CA GLY A 436 -45.93 9.13 -17.10
C GLY A 436 -46.91 8.63 -18.17
N LYS A 437 -47.92 7.79 -17.82
CA LYS A 437 -49.00 7.36 -18.71
C LYS A 437 -50.27 8.21 -18.56
N ASP A 438 -50.32 9.08 -17.55
CA ASP A 438 -51.50 9.89 -17.19
C ASP A 438 -51.09 11.38 -17.20
N GLU A 439 -51.58 12.10 -18.21
CA GLU A 439 -51.25 13.53 -18.38
C GLU A 439 -51.75 14.37 -17.19
N SER A 440 -52.78 13.95 -16.47
CA SER A 440 -53.28 14.66 -15.28
C SER A 440 -52.29 14.57 -14.10
N LYS A 441 -51.36 13.64 -14.12
CA LYS A 441 -50.33 13.43 -13.10
C LYS A 441 -48.95 14.00 -13.48
N ARG A 442 -48.90 14.84 -14.50
CA ARG A 442 -47.66 15.40 -15.03
C ARG A 442 -46.87 16.20 -13.98
N ASP A 443 -47.55 17.04 -13.18
CA ASP A 443 -46.92 17.81 -12.11
C ASP A 443 -46.38 16.91 -10.97
N ARG A 444 -47.11 15.83 -10.66
CA ARG A 444 -46.65 14.83 -9.69
C ARG A 444 -45.39 14.10 -10.21
N LEU A 445 -45.40 13.67 -11.48
CA LEU A 445 -44.22 13.07 -12.11
C LEU A 445 -43.02 14.02 -12.08
N ALA A 446 -43.24 15.31 -12.39
CA ALA A 446 -42.19 16.31 -12.34
C ALA A 446 -41.62 16.49 -10.92
N SER A 447 -42.47 16.44 -9.88
CA SER A 447 -42.02 16.46 -8.48
C SER A 447 -41.17 15.24 -8.12
N VAL A 448 -41.61 14.05 -8.48
CA VAL A 448 -40.87 12.81 -8.23
C VAL A 448 -39.47 12.86 -8.87
N LEU A 449 -39.39 13.24 -10.14
CA LEU A 449 -38.10 13.31 -10.84
C LEU A 449 -37.22 14.42 -10.29
N TYR A 450 -37.78 15.59 -9.93
CA TYR A 450 -37.02 16.66 -9.29
C TYR A 450 -36.46 16.23 -7.94
N ASN A 451 -37.26 15.53 -7.13
CA ASN A 451 -36.80 15.01 -5.83
C ASN A 451 -35.63 14.05 -5.98
N LEU A 452 -35.64 13.21 -7.03
CA LEU A 452 -34.50 12.31 -7.34
C LEU A 452 -33.27 13.09 -7.81
N LEU A 453 -33.45 14.05 -8.73
CA LEU A 453 -32.34 14.88 -9.23
C LEU A 453 -31.65 15.66 -8.09
N GLU A 454 -32.45 16.24 -7.19
CA GLU A 454 -31.93 17.01 -6.05
C GLU A 454 -31.21 16.09 -5.04
N THR A 455 -31.73 14.90 -4.81
CA THR A 455 -31.07 13.88 -3.99
C THR A 455 -29.73 13.45 -4.61
N ILE A 456 -29.71 13.20 -5.93
CA ILE A 456 -28.47 12.89 -6.66
C ILE A 456 -27.47 14.03 -6.50
N ARG A 457 -27.90 15.30 -6.67
CA ARG A 457 -27.04 16.48 -6.49
C ARG A 457 -26.40 16.49 -5.10
N ILE A 458 -27.19 16.33 -4.04
CA ILE A 458 -26.70 16.33 -2.65
C ILE A 458 -25.68 15.21 -2.43
N CYS A 459 -26.01 13.98 -2.83
CA CYS A 459 -25.10 12.85 -2.72
C CYS A 459 -23.80 13.10 -3.51
N THR A 460 -23.90 13.62 -4.73
CA THR A 460 -22.75 13.92 -5.59
C THR A 460 -21.85 14.98 -4.96
N THR A 461 -22.42 16.02 -4.32
CA THR A 461 -21.65 17.05 -3.61
C THR A 461 -20.74 16.42 -2.55
N LEU A 462 -21.21 15.43 -1.80
CA LEU A 462 -20.44 14.79 -0.75
C LEU A 462 -19.48 13.69 -1.28
N LEU A 463 -19.71 13.20 -2.48
CA LEU A 463 -18.82 12.24 -3.15
C LEU A 463 -17.65 12.90 -3.90
N GLN A 464 -17.67 14.22 -4.12
CA GLN A 464 -16.60 14.95 -4.85
C GLN A 464 -15.19 14.67 -4.31
N PRO A 465 -14.95 14.60 -2.99
CA PRO A 465 -13.62 14.31 -2.48
C PRO A 465 -13.10 12.92 -2.86
N VAL A 466 -14.00 11.97 -3.06
CA VAL A 466 -13.68 10.56 -3.33
C VAL A 466 -13.57 10.28 -4.83
N MET A 467 -14.55 10.74 -5.62
CA MET A 467 -14.69 10.46 -7.06
C MET A 467 -14.84 11.77 -7.86
N PRO A 468 -13.78 12.62 -7.93
CA PRO A 468 -13.90 13.96 -8.50
C PRO A 468 -14.39 13.97 -9.95
N ASP A 469 -13.83 13.12 -10.82
CA ASP A 469 -14.14 13.12 -12.25
C ASP A 469 -15.57 12.59 -12.54
N SER A 470 -15.99 11.57 -11.80
CA SER A 470 -17.33 11.02 -11.91
C SER A 470 -18.39 12.01 -11.39
N CYS A 471 -18.10 12.72 -10.31
CA CYS A 471 -18.96 13.76 -9.79
C CYS A 471 -19.12 14.94 -10.77
N ASP A 472 -18.03 15.36 -11.42
CA ASP A 472 -18.08 16.38 -12.48
C ASP A 472 -19.02 15.94 -13.63
N LYS A 473 -18.91 14.70 -14.06
CA LYS A 473 -19.82 14.14 -15.08
C LYS A 473 -21.28 14.10 -14.61
N ILE A 474 -21.53 13.75 -13.33
CA ILE A 474 -22.91 13.77 -12.79
C ILE A 474 -23.46 15.20 -12.76
N PHE A 475 -22.69 16.18 -12.25
CA PHE A 475 -23.13 17.58 -12.23
C PHE A 475 -23.41 18.11 -13.64
N ALA A 476 -22.58 17.76 -14.62
CA ALA A 476 -22.83 18.13 -16.03
C ALA A 476 -24.15 17.53 -16.54
N LYS A 477 -24.45 16.25 -16.20
CA LYS A 477 -25.75 15.63 -16.55
C LYS A 477 -26.94 16.31 -15.89
N LEU A 478 -26.75 16.86 -14.69
CA LEU A 478 -27.79 17.59 -13.94
C LEU A 478 -27.93 19.05 -14.37
N GLY A 479 -27.06 19.56 -15.24
CA GLY A 479 -27.02 21.00 -15.55
C GLY A 479 -26.75 21.86 -14.30
N ALA A 480 -26.01 21.32 -13.35
CA ALA A 480 -25.72 21.94 -12.06
C ALA A 480 -24.57 22.95 -12.17
N ASP A 481 -24.79 24.16 -11.68
CA ASP A 481 -23.78 25.21 -11.58
C ASP A 481 -22.90 25.07 -10.31
N ASP A 482 -21.93 25.99 -10.13
CA ASP A 482 -21.02 25.98 -8.98
C ASP A 482 -21.77 26.13 -7.63
N LYS A 483 -22.91 26.80 -7.60
CA LYS A 483 -23.71 26.91 -6.37
C LYS A 483 -24.29 25.57 -5.94
N CYS A 484 -24.69 24.77 -6.91
CA CYS A 484 -25.21 23.41 -6.70
C CYS A 484 -24.18 22.44 -6.15
N ARG A 485 -22.90 22.75 -6.28
CA ARG A 485 -21.75 21.88 -5.96
C ARG A 485 -21.07 22.24 -4.63
N SER A 486 -21.47 23.36 -4.01
CA SER A 486 -20.84 23.86 -2.79
C SER A 486 -21.20 23.04 -1.56
N TRP A 487 -20.31 23.02 -0.56
CA TRP A 487 -20.55 22.39 0.72
C TRP A 487 -21.85 22.84 1.37
N ASP A 488 -22.12 24.15 1.37
CA ASP A 488 -23.30 24.74 1.98
C ASP A 488 -24.59 24.35 1.27
N SER A 489 -24.51 24.03 -0.02
CA SER A 489 -25.67 23.56 -0.79
C SER A 489 -26.12 22.14 -0.39
N ALA A 490 -25.25 21.35 0.22
CA ALA A 490 -25.50 19.93 0.48
C ALA A 490 -26.55 19.65 1.59
N ASN A 491 -26.91 20.64 2.41
CA ASN A 491 -28.00 20.53 3.41
C ASN A 491 -29.23 21.38 3.05
N VAL A 492 -29.21 22.01 1.87
CA VAL A 492 -30.32 22.84 1.40
C VAL A 492 -31.04 22.10 0.27
N TRP A 493 -32.36 21.98 0.41
CA TRP A 493 -33.22 21.39 -0.62
C TRP A 493 -33.65 22.45 -1.63
N GLY A 494 -33.70 22.06 -2.91
CA GLY A 494 -34.22 22.95 -3.97
C GLY A 494 -33.15 23.88 -4.55
N VAL A 495 -31.88 23.55 -4.43
CA VAL A 495 -30.77 24.33 -5.00
C VAL A 495 -30.62 24.09 -6.50
N LEU A 496 -30.90 22.88 -6.98
CA LEU A 496 -30.91 22.60 -8.41
C LEU A 496 -32.01 23.45 -9.09
N PRO A 497 -31.71 24.23 -10.14
CA PRO A 497 -32.72 25.03 -10.82
C PRO A 497 -33.90 24.21 -11.26
N ALA A 498 -35.12 24.71 -11.01
CA ALA A 498 -36.35 23.98 -11.32
C ALA A 498 -36.48 23.60 -12.81
N GLN A 499 -35.82 24.34 -13.68
CA GLN A 499 -35.80 24.15 -15.14
C GLN A 499 -34.39 23.83 -15.65
N ALA A 500 -33.55 23.19 -14.83
CA ALA A 500 -32.21 22.74 -15.28
C ALA A 500 -32.35 21.82 -16.51
N VAL A 501 -31.38 21.92 -17.41
CA VAL A 501 -31.34 21.08 -18.61
C VAL A 501 -30.59 19.79 -18.22
N ILE A 502 -31.32 18.70 -18.25
CA ILE A 502 -30.85 17.38 -17.84
C ILE A 502 -30.45 16.58 -19.08
N SER A 503 -29.32 15.91 -19.02
CA SER A 503 -28.82 15.03 -20.08
C SER A 503 -28.58 13.62 -19.54
N LYS A 504 -29.06 12.60 -20.23
CA LYS A 504 -28.76 11.21 -19.89
C LYS A 504 -27.27 10.91 -20.11
N GLY A 505 -26.74 11.27 -21.28
CA GLY A 505 -25.35 10.99 -21.67
C GLY A 505 -24.97 9.51 -21.56
N GLU A 506 -23.67 9.22 -21.49
CA GLU A 506 -23.12 7.86 -21.34
C GLU A 506 -23.31 7.30 -19.92
N ASN A 507 -23.27 5.97 -19.78
CA ASN A 507 -23.26 5.32 -18.48
C ASN A 507 -21.94 5.63 -17.76
N LEU A 508 -22.05 6.05 -16.49
CA LEU A 508 -20.89 6.42 -15.67
C LEU A 508 -20.09 5.19 -15.23
N PHE A 509 -20.80 4.15 -14.82
CA PHE A 509 -20.21 2.92 -14.32
C PHE A 509 -20.88 1.73 -15.03
N PRO A 510 -20.31 1.25 -16.14
CA PRO A 510 -20.78 0.05 -16.81
C PRO A 510 -20.63 -1.16 -15.88
N ARG A 511 -21.56 -2.09 -15.94
CA ARG A 511 -21.45 -3.34 -15.20
C ARG A 511 -20.29 -4.16 -15.76
N ILE A 512 -19.44 -4.65 -14.86
CA ILE A 512 -18.27 -5.47 -15.16
C ILE A 512 -18.69 -6.93 -15.23
N ASP A 513 -18.30 -7.64 -16.29
CA ASP A 513 -18.38 -9.10 -16.33
C ASP A 513 -17.29 -9.66 -15.40
N THR A 514 -17.71 -10.36 -14.35
CA THR A 514 -16.82 -10.81 -13.28
C THR A 514 -15.81 -11.84 -13.79
N ASP A 515 -16.28 -12.83 -14.55
CA ASP A 515 -15.43 -13.94 -15.00
C ASP A 515 -14.40 -13.46 -16.01
N GLU A 516 -14.80 -12.59 -16.95
CA GLU A 516 -13.88 -11.98 -17.93
C GLU A 516 -12.83 -11.10 -17.25
N ALA A 517 -13.25 -10.28 -16.27
CA ALA A 517 -12.34 -9.37 -15.57
C ALA A 517 -11.33 -10.14 -14.70
N LEU A 518 -11.76 -11.17 -13.97
CA LEU A 518 -10.88 -12.03 -13.19
C LEU A 518 -9.87 -12.75 -14.08
N ALA A 519 -10.30 -13.35 -15.19
CA ALA A 519 -9.39 -14.01 -16.11
C ALA A 519 -8.30 -13.07 -16.67
N LYS A 520 -8.65 -11.80 -16.94
CA LYS A 520 -7.67 -10.79 -17.37
C LYS A 520 -6.67 -10.44 -16.25
N LEU A 521 -7.15 -10.26 -15.01
CA LEU A 521 -6.30 -9.95 -13.87
C LEU A 521 -5.33 -11.10 -13.56
N ASP A 522 -5.81 -12.33 -13.60
CA ASP A 522 -4.99 -13.52 -13.38
C ASP A 522 -3.88 -13.65 -14.45
N ALA A 523 -4.24 -13.45 -15.72
CA ALA A 523 -3.27 -13.44 -16.81
C ALA A 523 -2.20 -12.33 -16.66
N MET A 524 -2.61 -11.14 -16.20
CA MET A 524 -1.68 -10.04 -15.93
C MET A 524 -0.76 -10.37 -14.74
N GLN A 525 -1.27 -10.98 -13.69
CA GLN A 525 -0.49 -11.38 -12.52
C GLN A 525 0.51 -12.49 -12.86
N GLU A 526 0.10 -13.48 -13.65
CA GLU A 526 1.00 -14.53 -14.16
C GLU A 526 2.11 -13.95 -15.03
N ALA A 527 1.78 -13.01 -15.93
CA ALA A 527 2.77 -12.32 -16.75
C ALA A 527 3.77 -11.52 -15.90
N GLN A 528 3.30 -10.84 -14.84
CA GLN A 528 4.18 -10.14 -13.90
C GLN A 528 5.09 -11.10 -13.13
N LYS A 529 4.55 -12.22 -12.62
CA LYS A 529 5.35 -13.26 -11.96
C LYS A 529 6.43 -13.80 -12.88
N LYS A 530 6.07 -14.11 -14.12
CA LYS A 530 7.01 -14.62 -15.14
C LYS A 530 8.09 -13.60 -15.49
N ALA A 531 7.74 -12.30 -15.57
CA ALA A 531 8.70 -11.23 -15.85
C ALA A 531 9.62 -10.91 -14.66
N ALA A 532 9.20 -11.24 -13.43
CA ALA A 532 9.98 -11.04 -12.21
C ALA A 532 10.97 -12.18 -11.93
N LEU A 533 10.83 -13.32 -12.64
CA LEU A 533 11.81 -14.40 -12.54
C LEU A 533 13.12 -13.93 -13.21
N PRO A 534 14.28 -14.14 -12.56
CA PRO A 534 15.56 -13.81 -13.15
C PRO A 534 15.70 -14.55 -14.51
N ALA A 535 16.30 -13.89 -15.49
CA ALA A 535 16.61 -14.53 -16.75
C ALA A 535 17.64 -15.64 -16.47
N VAL A 536 17.20 -16.89 -16.58
CA VAL A 536 18.08 -18.04 -16.40
C VAL A 536 18.93 -18.16 -17.69
N GLU A 537 20.24 -17.95 -17.59
CA GLU A 537 21.16 -18.32 -18.65
C GLU A 537 21.23 -19.84 -18.70
N LEU A 538 20.60 -20.41 -19.71
CA LEU A 538 20.65 -21.86 -19.93
C LEU A 538 22.04 -22.24 -20.45
N GLU A 539 22.63 -23.30 -19.87
CA GLU A 539 23.80 -23.92 -20.47
C GLU A 539 23.52 -24.33 -21.91
N PRO A 540 24.49 -24.19 -22.83
CA PRO A 540 24.32 -24.62 -24.19
C PRO A 540 23.92 -26.10 -24.26
N TYR A 541 22.93 -26.42 -25.10
CA TYR A 541 22.58 -27.82 -25.34
C TYR A 541 23.79 -28.61 -25.85
N ALA A 542 23.90 -29.87 -25.40
CA ALA A 542 24.93 -30.78 -25.89
C ALA A 542 24.84 -30.89 -27.41
N GLN A 543 25.99 -30.76 -28.10
CA GLN A 543 26.04 -30.79 -29.57
C GLN A 543 25.98 -32.23 -30.13
N GLU A 544 26.36 -33.22 -29.30
CA GLU A 544 26.32 -34.62 -29.69
C GLU A 544 25.02 -35.29 -29.23
N ASN A 545 24.39 -36.01 -30.13
CA ASN A 545 23.21 -36.81 -29.84
C ASN A 545 23.61 -38.10 -29.13
N VAL A 546 22.92 -38.44 -28.03
CA VAL A 546 22.98 -39.76 -27.41
C VAL A 546 22.06 -40.68 -28.17
N ASP A 547 22.56 -41.81 -28.67
CA ASP A 547 21.72 -42.83 -29.30
C ASP A 547 20.75 -43.47 -28.29
N PHE A 548 19.59 -43.89 -28.77
CA PHE A 548 18.51 -44.40 -27.94
C PHE A 548 18.91 -45.66 -27.14
N ASP A 549 19.73 -46.53 -27.72
CA ASP A 549 20.16 -47.77 -27.06
C ASP A 549 21.12 -47.47 -25.90
N THR A 550 21.95 -46.45 -26.03
CA THR A 550 22.81 -45.96 -24.98
C THR A 550 22.01 -45.30 -23.86
N PHE A 551 21.02 -44.48 -24.20
CA PHE A 551 20.12 -43.89 -23.20
C PHE A 551 19.33 -44.96 -22.43
N CYS A 552 18.82 -45.99 -23.11
CA CYS A 552 18.06 -47.09 -22.50
C CYS A 552 18.89 -47.97 -21.54
N LYS A 553 20.21 -47.87 -21.57
CA LYS A 553 21.11 -48.54 -20.60
C LYS A 553 21.07 -47.86 -19.22
N SER A 554 20.62 -46.58 -19.14
CA SER A 554 20.48 -45.85 -17.89
C SER A 554 19.23 -46.32 -17.13
N ASP A 555 19.39 -46.69 -15.85
CA ASP A 555 18.29 -47.14 -15.02
C ASP A 555 17.88 -46.02 -14.03
N PHE A 556 17.05 -45.09 -14.56
CA PHE A 556 16.45 -44.04 -13.74
C PHE A 556 15.20 -44.59 -13.02
N ARG A 557 15.13 -44.38 -11.69
CA ARG A 557 13.99 -44.82 -10.89
C ARG A 557 13.52 -43.76 -9.92
N ALA A 558 12.24 -43.87 -9.57
CA ALA A 558 11.66 -43.20 -8.41
C ALA A 558 12.17 -43.93 -7.17
N VAL A 559 12.80 -43.24 -6.23
CA VAL A 559 13.29 -43.78 -4.96
C VAL A 559 12.76 -42.97 -3.80
N LYS A 560 12.44 -43.63 -2.69
CA LYS A 560 11.91 -42.96 -1.50
C LYS A 560 13.00 -42.81 -0.46
N ILE A 561 13.16 -41.58 0.07
CA ILE A 561 14.15 -41.29 1.11
C ILE A 561 13.62 -41.80 2.47
N LYS A 562 14.23 -42.89 2.99
CA LYS A 562 13.89 -43.45 4.30
C LYS A 562 14.63 -42.79 5.44
N ASN A 563 15.89 -42.39 5.19
CA ASN A 563 16.72 -41.64 6.13
C ASN A 563 17.66 -40.73 5.37
N CYS A 564 18.00 -39.60 5.96
CA CYS A 564 18.99 -38.63 5.46
C CYS A 564 19.79 -38.11 6.65
N GLU A 565 21.11 -38.12 6.55
CA GLU A 565 21.99 -37.63 7.61
C GLU A 565 23.22 -36.90 7.03
N ALA A 566 23.70 -35.86 7.72
CA ALA A 566 24.93 -35.17 7.35
C ALA A 566 26.16 -36.07 7.58
N VAL A 567 27.13 -36.04 6.65
CA VAL A 567 28.38 -36.83 6.77
C VAL A 567 29.36 -36.10 7.70
N LYS A 568 29.71 -36.70 8.82
CA LYS A 568 30.50 -36.11 9.93
C LYS A 568 31.85 -35.42 9.56
N LYS A 569 32.36 -35.60 8.36
CA LYS A 569 33.61 -35.03 7.88
C LYS A 569 33.47 -34.16 6.63
N SER A 570 32.26 -33.75 6.30
CA SER A 570 32.02 -32.95 5.10
C SER A 570 30.81 -32.04 5.33
N ASP A 571 30.99 -30.75 5.15
CA ASP A 571 29.90 -29.75 5.23
C ASP A 571 29.01 -29.76 3.97
N LYS A 572 29.41 -30.51 2.92
CA LYS A 572 28.71 -30.55 1.62
C LYS A 572 27.90 -31.83 1.38
N LEU A 573 28.21 -32.92 2.10
CA LEU A 573 27.67 -34.24 1.80
C LEU A 573 26.51 -34.63 2.73
N LEU A 574 25.41 -35.06 2.11
CA LEU A 574 24.32 -35.80 2.75
C LEU A 574 24.42 -37.28 2.37
N LYS A 575 24.18 -38.15 3.35
CA LYS A 575 24.08 -39.61 3.20
C LYS A 575 22.62 -40.01 3.22
N PHE A 576 22.17 -40.64 2.17
CA PHE A 576 20.80 -41.10 1.97
C PHE A 576 20.68 -42.61 2.11
N THR A 577 19.68 -43.04 2.87
CA THR A 577 19.19 -44.43 2.87
C THR A 577 17.87 -44.45 2.09
N LEU A 578 17.88 -45.09 0.94
CA LEU A 578 16.80 -45.07 -0.05
C LEU A 578 16.10 -46.43 -0.13
N ASP A 579 14.78 -46.36 -0.32
CA ASP A 579 13.98 -47.47 -0.81
C ASP A 579 13.88 -47.36 -2.34
N ASP A 580 14.41 -48.34 -3.04
CA ASP A 580 14.39 -48.45 -4.51
C ASP A 580 13.45 -49.54 -5.03
N GLY A 581 12.61 -50.09 -4.13
CA GLY A 581 11.68 -51.20 -4.43
C GLY A 581 12.32 -52.59 -4.47
N SER A 582 13.63 -52.72 -4.27
CA SER A 582 14.34 -54.01 -4.29
C SER A 582 14.19 -54.82 -2.97
N GLY A 583 13.67 -54.18 -1.92
CA GLY A 583 13.60 -54.73 -0.58
C GLY A 583 14.89 -54.62 0.24
N THR A 584 15.97 -54.11 -0.36
CA THR A 584 17.24 -53.84 0.34
C THR A 584 17.52 -52.34 0.32
N PRO A 585 17.79 -51.69 1.46
CA PRO A 585 18.08 -50.28 1.49
C PRO A 585 19.33 -49.94 0.65
N ARG A 586 19.22 -48.90 -0.21
CA ARG A 586 20.33 -48.40 -1.04
C ARG A 586 20.93 -47.17 -0.42
N GLN A 587 22.25 -47.10 -0.37
CA GLN A 587 22.96 -45.92 0.10
C GLN A 587 23.46 -45.06 -1.08
N ILE A 588 23.14 -43.75 -1.06
CA ILE A 588 23.67 -42.76 -1.98
C ILE A 588 24.20 -41.58 -1.16
N LEU A 589 25.37 -41.04 -1.56
CA LEU A 589 25.89 -39.78 -1.04
C LEU A 589 25.76 -38.71 -2.10
N SER A 590 25.31 -37.52 -1.72
CA SER A 590 25.14 -36.36 -2.62
C SER A 590 25.65 -35.08 -1.98
N GLY A 591 26.27 -34.21 -2.79
CA GLY A 591 26.85 -32.93 -2.37
C GLY A 591 25.84 -31.79 -2.25
N ILE A 592 24.68 -32.05 -1.65
CA ILE A 592 23.56 -31.10 -1.63
C ILE A 592 23.25 -30.53 -0.24
N HIS A 593 24.13 -30.69 0.74
CA HIS A 593 23.93 -30.19 2.10
C HIS A 593 23.91 -28.67 2.21
N GLU A 594 24.52 -27.96 1.26
CA GLU A 594 24.44 -26.48 1.18
C GLU A 594 23.02 -25.99 0.79
N PHE A 595 22.19 -26.86 0.19
CA PHE A 595 20.86 -26.53 -0.35
C PHE A 595 19.70 -27.13 0.42
N TYR A 596 19.92 -28.24 1.17
CA TYR A 596 18.88 -28.97 1.86
C TYR A 596 19.30 -29.46 3.23
N GLU A 597 18.46 -29.26 4.22
CA GLU A 597 18.61 -29.91 5.53
C GLU A 597 18.05 -31.35 5.51
N PRO A 598 18.65 -32.31 6.24
CA PRO A 598 18.21 -33.69 6.26
C PRO A 598 16.72 -33.90 6.51
N ASP A 599 16.15 -33.16 7.45
CA ASP A 599 14.74 -33.28 7.87
C ASP A 599 13.75 -32.86 6.77
N GLN A 600 14.17 -32.03 5.83
CA GLN A 600 13.34 -31.58 4.70
C GLN A 600 13.16 -32.70 3.65
N LEU A 601 14.05 -33.67 3.62
CA LEU A 601 14.15 -34.68 2.57
C LEU A 601 13.60 -36.04 2.97
N VAL A 602 13.55 -36.38 4.26
CA VAL A 602 13.02 -37.65 4.72
C VAL A 602 11.55 -37.80 4.34
N GLY A 603 11.22 -38.94 3.75
CA GLY A 603 9.87 -39.26 3.27
C GLY A 603 9.57 -38.83 1.84
N LYS A 604 10.42 -38.01 1.24
CA LYS A 604 10.27 -37.54 -0.17
C LYS A 604 10.59 -38.62 -1.17
N THR A 605 9.91 -38.54 -2.32
CA THR A 605 10.19 -39.41 -3.49
C THR A 605 10.99 -38.57 -4.50
N VAL A 606 12.14 -39.10 -4.92
CA VAL A 606 13.10 -38.40 -5.79
C VAL A 606 13.55 -39.28 -6.94
N VAL A 607 14.19 -38.65 -7.94
CA VAL A 607 14.76 -39.36 -9.10
C VAL A 607 16.21 -39.75 -8.79
N ALA A 608 16.55 -41.02 -9.04
CA ALA A 608 17.92 -41.50 -8.97
C ALA A 608 18.28 -42.40 -10.15
N ILE A 609 19.54 -42.35 -10.60
CA ILE A 609 20.12 -43.33 -11.49
C ILE A 609 20.84 -44.40 -10.66
N LEU A 610 20.45 -45.66 -10.82
CA LEU A 610 20.82 -46.74 -9.91
C LEU A 610 21.90 -47.68 -10.44
N ASN A 611 22.18 -47.67 -11.73
CA ASN A 611 23.14 -48.58 -12.36
C ASN A 611 24.50 -47.93 -12.66
N LEU A 612 24.89 -46.92 -11.84
CA LEU A 612 26.24 -46.40 -11.86
C LEU A 612 27.20 -47.29 -11.04
N PRO A 613 28.48 -47.38 -11.41
CA PRO A 613 29.49 -48.03 -10.62
C PRO A 613 29.56 -47.43 -9.20
N ASN A 614 29.68 -48.28 -8.17
CA ASN A 614 29.83 -47.84 -6.78
C ASN A 614 31.07 -46.93 -6.64
N ARG A 615 30.88 -45.81 -5.96
CA ARG A 615 31.95 -44.84 -5.69
C ARG A 615 32.14 -44.66 -4.19
N LYS A 616 33.42 -44.69 -3.73
CA LYS A 616 33.72 -44.34 -2.33
C LYS A 616 33.88 -42.84 -2.16
N MET A 617 33.07 -42.28 -1.23
CA MET A 617 33.10 -40.86 -0.85
C MET A 617 33.22 -40.78 0.68
N MET A 618 34.31 -40.14 1.18
CA MET A 618 34.63 -40.00 2.61
C MET A 618 34.64 -41.33 3.39
N GLY A 619 34.96 -42.45 2.68
CA GLY A 619 35.02 -43.80 3.29
C GLY A 619 33.70 -44.57 3.23
N GLU A 620 32.63 -43.97 2.78
CA GLU A 620 31.32 -44.56 2.61
C GLU A 620 31.08 -44.91 1.12
N ASP A 621 30.32 -45.95 0.83
CA ASP A 621 29.98 -46.37 -0.53
C ASP A 621 28.71 -45.64 -1.02
N SER A 622 28.79 -44.98 -2.17
CA SER A 622 27.65 -44.42 -2.88
C SER A 622 27.26 -45.29 -4.06
N CYS A 623 26.02 -45.82 -4.04
CA CYS A 623 25.56 -46.83 -5.01
C CYS A 623 24.50 -46.22 -5.98
N GLY A 624 24.88 -45.18 -6.69
CA GLY A 624 24.03 -44.43 -7.61
C GLY A 624 24.20 -42.91 -7.45
N MET A 625 23.31 -42.13 -8.08
CA MET A 625 23.32 -40.68 -8.01
C MET A 625 21.89 -40.13 -8.00
N LEU A 626 21.61 -39.19 -7.13
CA LEU A 626 20.37 -38.38 -7.18
C LEU A 626 20.46 -37.38 -8.32
N ILE A 627 19.34 -37.12 -8.98
CA ILE A 627 19.26 -36.22 -10.11
C ILE A 627 18.73 -34.86 -9.64
N SER A 628 19.47 -33.81 -9.98
CA SER A 628 19.13 -32.42 -9.64
C SER A 628 19.19 -31.55 -10.89
N ALA A 629 18.38 -30.53 -10.94
CA ALA A 629 18.56 -29.41 -11.84
C ALA A 629 19.54 -28.42 -11.17
N VAL A 630 20.58 -28.05 -11.87
CA VAL A 630 21.63 -27.15 -11.37
C VAL A 630 21.78 -26.01 -12.35
N HIS A 631 21.90 -24.79 -11.85
CA HIS A 631 22.30 -23.63 -12.64
C HIS A 631 23.15 -22.68 -11.81
N GLU A 632 23.94 -21.87 -12.47
CA GLU A 632 24.74 -20.84 -11.84
C GLU A 632 24.10 -19.47 -12.10
N HIS A 633 23.87 -18.70 -11.05
CA HIS A 633 23.34 -17.34 -11.12
C HIS A 633 24.22 -16.43 -10.25
N ASP A 634 24.77 -15.36 -10.83
CA ASP A 634 25.66 -14.39 -10.16
C ASP A 634 26.85 -15.03 -9.39
N GLY A 635 27.44 -16.08 -9.96
CA GLY A 635 28.56 -16.80 -9.36
C GLY A 635 28.16 -17.67 -8.15
N LYS A 636 26.86 -17.92 -7.97
CA LYS A 636 26.30 -18.87 -6.99
C LYS A 636 25.61 -20.00 -7.69
N GLU A 637 25.94 -21.23 -7.28
CA GLU A 637 25.25 -22.43 -7.73
C GLU A 637 23.90 -22.52 -7.03
N GLU A 638 22.82 -22.70 -7.79
CA GLU A 638 21.49 -23.08 -7.30
C GLU A 638 21.19 -24.50 -7.74
N LEU A 639 20.73 -25.34 -6.82
CA LEU A 639 20.47 -26.74 -7.03
C LEU A 639 19.07 -27.13 -6.57
N HIS A 640 18.30 -27.74 -7.47
CA HIS A 640 16.97 -28.25 -7.20
C HIS A 640 16.92 -29.77 -7.40
N LEU A 641 16.75 -30.53 -6.31
CA LEU A 641 16.57 -31.97 -6.37
C LEU A 641 15.27 -32.31 -7.11
N LEU A 642 15.32 -33.21 -8.11
CA LEU A 642 14.12 -33.62 -8.83
C LEU A 642 13.23 -34.47 -7.93
N MET A 643 12.22 -33.85 -7.36
CA MET A 643 11.20 -34.48 -6.52
C MET A 643 10.02 -34.92 -7.37
N LEU A 644 9.47 -36.09 -7.04
CA LEU A 644 8.26 -36.64 -7.65
C LEU A 644 7.11 -36.58 -6.64
N ASP A 645 5.89 -36.85 -7.11
CA ASP A 645 4.74 -37.05 -6.20
C ASP A 645 5.03 -38.21 -5.24
N ASP A 646 4.88 -37.97 -3.94
CA ASP A 646 5.15 -38.95 -2.88
C ASP A 646 4.22 -40.18 -2.94
N ASN A 647 3.17 -40.17 -3.74
CA ASN A 647 2.30 -41.31 -4.03
C ASN A 647 2.90 -42.26 -5.06
N ILE A 648 3.97 -41.91 -5.78
CA ILE A 648 4.64 -42.80 -6.74
C ILE A 648 5.38 -43.89 -5.94
N PRO A 649 5.12 -45.19 -6.22
CA PRO A 649 5.80 -46.28 -5.55
C PRO A 649 7.31 -46.26 -5.84
N ALA A 650 8.10 -46.59 -4.80
CA ALA A 650 9.53 -46.79 -4.95
C ALA A 650 9.85 -47.91 -5.95
N GLY A 651 10.87 -47.73 -6.77
CA GLY A 651 11.31 -48.68 -7.77
C GLY A 651 10.69 -48.49 -9.16
N PHE A 652 9.72 -47.59 -9.36
CA PHE A 652 9.16 -47.32 -10.67
C PHE A 652 10.22 -46.76 -11.58
N ARG A 653 10.37 -47.36 -12.77
CA ARG A 653 11.33 -46.92 -13.79
C ARG A 653 10.80 -45.68 -14.49
N LEU A 654 11.70 -44.74 -14.72
CA LEU A 654 11.45 -43.57 -15.55
C LEU A 654 11.90 -43.87 -16.98
N CYS A 655 11.03 -43.59 -17.96
CA CYS A 655 11.26 -43.87 -19.38
C CYS A 655 11.20 -42.59 -20.19
#